data_6f4dec81ad98f0733afa2b00515f2af8
#
_entry.id   6f4dec81ad98f0733afa2b00515f2af8
#
_cell.length_a   1.000
_cell.length_b   1.000
_cell.length_c   1.000
_cell.angle_alpha   90.00
_cell.angle_beta   90.00
_cell.angle_gamma   90.00
#
_symmetry.space_group_name_H-M   'P 1'
#
loop_
_entity.id
_entity.type
_entity.pdbx_description
1 polymer ?
#
loop_
_entity_poly.entity_id
_entity_poly.type
_entity_poly.pdbx_seq_one_letter_code
_entity_poly.pdbx_strand_id
1 'polypeptide(L)'
;MAELLDSAPAPGAPGVPLSWSRADKDAVGTAYSLSSQVWYTAAGGILTEIYFPDVDTPQVRDFQLIITDGSTFFHDAQKDFDCRCEWPDAPALSFRLTATAKDQPYTVVQDVIAEKGSPCVLVSTTLQGDQDFLNKLHVYALLTPHMGGYGAGNTAQRVSTANGDRLVATRGNYWLALGADCGFGMASCGFVGVNDGWTDIIANKRLPVWNFDAATGGYVAMTAEINRAGRNQFVLALAFCVDEPRDTVPSTPNKALTAVSEALAYPFDGPPESYSHRQAFLKGWTDAVVPPPFEPAANVTGDGDALFNLSRNVLLAHEDKTAEGALVASLSIPWGQTVWDLVAGYHMVWPRDMCQSALALLAAGAKDAPLRALMFLATSQSQDGSFPQKFFINGEPWPGGVAQLDEFSFPIILAYHLSEDGLLQQFDPTGMVLAAAGALIANGPMTAEERWEEQGGYSPSTLAANIAALVCATKWANAQTAQFLLEYADFLESHLESWCVTTQGSLVPGVPRHYIRILPAYVNGVFNFPEDPNTTQIGVSGSEYNANEIVDAGFLELVRYGIRAANDPVIVDSVKVVDAVIRKDLQQGPVFYRYNHDGYGQGSEGQAWTGTGIGRPWPLLSGERGHYELAAGGDPTIYLRALERFAGERRLLPEQVWDMPDLPALTTGGPTGSAMPLAWAHAEYIKLVRSISDGVVFDRLDVVANRYQLQPGQSPRAPSVIEIWNFARPVPSIPAGATLRITWPSPFRLRCSSDNWATWQDIDATATAVDIYYVDLVTAAAQAGSSRVFTFFWTSTQTWKGVNYAVSLR
;
A
#
# COMPACT_ATOMS: atom_id res chain seq x y z
N MET A 1 -2.96 44.00 5.99
CA MET A 1 -1.61 43.46 6.13
C MET A 1 -1.56 42.76 7.46
N ALA A 2 -1.03 41.49 7.50
CA ALA A 2 -0.79 40.80 8.77
C ALA A 2 0.51 41.34 9.35
N GLU A 3 0.47 41.84 10.57
CA GLU A 3 1.68 42.26 11.28
C GLU A 3 2.21 41.09 12.13
N LEU A 4 3.46 40.68 11.91
CA LEU A 4 4.18 39.79 12.80
C LEU A 4 4.40 40.53 14.14
N LEU A 5 3.94 39.98 15.23
CA LEU A 5 4.15 40.54 16.56
C LEU A 5 5.61 40.26 17.00
N ASP A 6 6.37 41.29 17.20
CA ASP A 6 7.82 41.27 17.46
C ASP A 6 8.09 41.44 18.97
N SER A 7 7.53 40.55 19.82
CA SER A 7 7.54 40.90 21.24
C SER A 7 8.11 39.92 22.22
N ALA A 8 7.98 38.60 22.07
CA ALA A 8 8.47 37.66 23.07
C ALA A 8 8.82 36.30 22.48
N PRO A 9 10.05 36.05 22.03
CA PRO A 9 10.48 34.75 21.56
C PRO A 9 10.59 33.76 22.73
N ALA A 10 10.14 32.52 22.49
CA ALA A 10 10.32 31.44 23.46
C ALA A 10 11.80 31.07 23.60
N PRO A 11 12.34 30.92 24.81
CA PRO A 11 13.67 30.36 25.05
C PRO A 11 13.61 28.81 24.99
N GLY A 12 14.76 28.16 24.88
CA GLY A 12 14.87 26.71 25.08
C GLY A 12 14.83 25.86 23.84
N ALA A 13 15.21 26.44 22.67
CA ALA A 13 15.43 25.65 21.47
C ALA A 13 16.44 24.51 21.70
N PRO A 14 16.36 23.35 21.00
CA PRO A 14 15.38 23.07 19.95
C PRO A 14 14.07 22.40 20.46
N GLY A 15 13.85 22.20 21.74
CA GLY A 15 12.76 21.40 22.26
C GLY A 15 13.05 19.89 22.24
N VAL A 16 12.06 19.07 22.62
CA VAL A 16 12.17 17.61 22.69
C VAL A 16 11.66 16.98 21.39
N PRO A 17 12.43 16.08 20.76
CA PRO A 17 11.97 15.32 19.62
C PRO A 17 10.70 14.51 19.93
N LEU A 18 9.73 14.51 19.01
CA LEU A 18 8.52 13.69 19.08
C LEU A 18 8.58 12.62 17.98
N SER A 19 8.12 11.43 18.33
CA SER A 19 7.79 10.39 17.34
C SER A 19 6.50 10.76 16.60
N TRP A 20 6.27 10.12 15.45
CA TRP A 20 4.97 10.16 14.78
C TRP A 20 3.88 9.55 15.67
N SER A 21 2.63 9.75 15.31
CA SER A 21 1.51 9.16 16.04
C SER A 21 1.37 7.66 15.76
N ARG A 22 0.44 7.01 16.47
CA ARG A 22 0.15 5.59 16.27
C ARG A 22 -0.38 5.32 14.84
N ALA A 23 0.00 4.17 14.28
CA ALA A 23 -0.33 3.82 12.89
C ALA A 23 -1.74 3.27 12.71
N ASP A 24 -2.34 2.69 13.76
CA ASP A 24 -3.70 2.16 13.75
C ASP A 24 -4.73 3.30 13.81
N LYS A 25 -5.04 3.87 12.66
CA LYS A 25 -5.93 5.02 12.55
C LYS A 25 -7.38 4.68 12.89
N ASP A 26 -8.09 5.65 13.46
CA ASP A 26 -9.53 5.58 13.66
C ASP A 26 -10.28 6.07 12.43
N ALA A 27 -9.67 7.01 11.68
CA ALA A 27 -10.20 7.54 10.43
C ALA A 27 -9.11 8.10 9.52
N VAL A 28 -9.45 8.17 8.23
CA VAL A 28 -8.72 8.90 7.20
C VAL A 28 -9.69 9.77 6.40
N GLY A 29 -9.25 10.92 5.92
CA GLY A 29 -10.14 11.83 5.19
C GLY A 29 -9.40 12.72 4.20
N THR A 30 -10.15 13.12 3.17
CA THR A 30 -9.80 14.14 2.19
C THR A 30 -11.06 14.57 1.45
N ALA A 31 -11.12 15.75 0.84
CA ALA A 31 -12.20 16.07 -0.08
C ALA A 31 -11.94 15.42 -1.45
N TYR A 32 -12.98 14.94 -2.12
CA TYR A 32 -12.84 14.47 -3.50
C TYR A 32 -12.83 15.69 -4.45
N SER A 33 -11.65 16.30 -4.56
CA SER A 33 -11.42 17.49 -5.36
C SER A 33 -9.91 17.72 -5.52
N LEU A 34 -9.46 18.00 -6.74
CA LEU A 34 -8.05 18.35 -7.03
C LEU A 34 -7.61 19.69 -6.43
N SER A 35 -8.57 20.59 -6.16
CA SER A 35 -8.28 21.88 -5.53
C SER A 35 -8.01 21.78 -4.01
N SER A 36 -8.44 20.69 -3.39
CA SER A 36 -8.26 20.42 -1.97
C SER A 36 -7.15 19.40 -1.77
N GLN A 37 -5.90 19.82 -1.96
CA GLN A 37 -4.69 19.00 -1.86
C GLN A 37 -4.32 18.78 -0.39
N VAL A 38 -5.27 18.26 0.41
CA VAL A 38 -5.05 17.98 1.83
C VAL A 38 -5.65 16.62 2.19
N TRP A 39 -4.87 15.82 2.93
CA TRP A 39 -5.29 14.57 3.53
C TRP A 39 -5.05 14.64 5.03
N TYR A 40 -5.85 13.94 5.80
CA TYR A 40 -5.73 13.94 7.26
C TYR A 40 -6.15 12.60 7.83
N THR A 41 -5.58 12.27 8.98
CA THR A 41 -5.86 11.05 9.72
C THR A 41 -6.32 11.39 11.14
N ALA A 42 -6.94 10.42 11.81
CA ALA A 42 -7.28 10.52 13.22
C ALA A 42 -6.92 9.23 13.94
N ALA A 43 -6.47 9.34 15.19
CA ALA A 43 -6.23 8.21 16.06
C ALA A 43 -6.32 8.62 17.54
N GLY A 44 -6.96 7.79 18.37
CA GLY A 44 -7.07 8.04 19.80
C GLY A 44 -7.81 9.34 20.15
N GLY A 45 -8.82 9.70 19.36
CA GLY A 45 -9.69 10.85 19.61
C GLY A 45 -9.12 12.21 19.18
N ILE A 46 -8.00 12.24 18.44
CA ILE A 46 -7.40 13.47 17.93
C ILE A 46 -7.14 13.37 16.43
N LEU A 47 -6.99 14.52 15.74
CA LEU A 47 -6.38 14.54 14.43
C LEU A 47 -4.89 14.24 14.56
N THR A 48 -4.39 13.39 13.67
CA THR A 48 -2.99 13.01 13.63
C THR A 48 -2.35 13.61 12.37
N GLU A 49 -1.59 12.87 11.61
CA GLU A 49 -0.88 13.44 10.46
C GLU A 49 -1.84 14.11 9.49
N ILE A 50 -1.47 15.33 9.07
CA ILE A 50 -2.13 16.09 7.99
C ILE A 50 -1.10 16.34 6.91
N TYR A 51 -1.41 15.96 5.68
CA TYR A 51 -0.51 15.97 4.53
C TYR A 51 -0.90 17.09 3.55
N PHE A 52 0.10 17.75 2.96
CA PHE A 52 -0.02 18.79 1.94
C PHE A 52 1.36 19.08 1.31
N PRO A 53 1.51 19.38 0.01
CA PRO A 53 0.48 19.45 -1.04
C PRO A 53 0.16 18.09 -1.66
N ASP A 54 0.87 17.08 -1.27
CA ASP A 54 0.81 15.70 -1.72
C ASP A 54 0.69 14.74 -0.53
N VAL A 55 0.36 13.49 -0.84
CA VAL A 55 0.00 12.50 0.17
C VAL A 55 1.20 11.98 0.96
N ASP A 56 2.44 12.22 0.50
CA ASP A 56 3.67 11.77 1.18
C ASP A 56 4.38 12.88 1.98
N THR A 57 3.81 14.10 2.02
CA THR A 57 4.41 15.25 2.69
C THR A 57 3.57 15.71 3.90
N PRO A 58 3.78 15.13 5.09
CA PRO A 58 3.07 15.58 6.29
C PRO A 58 3.55 16.96 6.75
N GLN A 59 2.60 17.77 7.21
CA GLN A 59 2.81 19.11 7.72
C GLN A 59 2.52 19.23 9.21
N VAL A 60 1.75 18.29 9.76
CA VAL A 60 1.30 18.27 11.14
C VAL A 60 1.51 16.87 11.71
N ARG A 61 2.02 16.77 12.93
CA ARG A 61 2.08 15.52 13.67
C ARG A 61 0.75 15.22 14.36
N ASP A 62 0.20 16.22 15.10
CA ASP A 62 -1.09 16.13 15.77
C ASP A 62 -1.75 17.48 15.98
N PHE A 63 -3.06 17.44 16.08
CA PHE A 63 -3.91 18.55 16.45
C PHE A 63 -5.00 18.06 17.42
N GLN A 64 -5.05 18.66 18.61
CA GLN A 64 -5.95 18.23 19.68
C GLN A 64 -6.50 19.42 20.48
N LEU A 65 -7.50 19.14 21.30
CA LEU A 65 -8.02 20.06 22.29
C LEU A 65 -7.51 19.70 23.70
N ILE A 66 -7.10 20.73 24.42
CA ILE A 66 -6.86 20.65 25.87
C ILE A 66 -8.02 21.38 26.57
N ILE A 67 -8.58 20.77 27.60
CA ILE A 67 -9.74 21.32 28.30
C ILE A 67 -9.46 21.34 29.81
N THR A 68 -9.81 22.48 30.45
CA THR A 68 -9.59 22.70 31.88
C THR A 68 -10.68 23.63 32.45
N ASP A 69 -10.90 23.62 33.76
CA ASP A 69 -11.72 24.63 34.48
C ASP A 69 -10.88 25.81 34.95
N GLY A 70 -9.60 25.84 34.62
CA GLY A 70 -8.66 26.86 35.03
C GLY A 70 -8.12 26.73 36.45
N SER A 71 -8.46 25.63 37.18
CA SER A 71 -8.09 25.47 38.60
C SER A 71 -7.89 24.04 39.07
N THR A 72 -8.82 23.12 38.76
CA THR A 72 -8.87 21.80 39.43
C THR A 72 -8.44 20.65 38.52
N PHE A 73 -8.79 20.67 37.24
CA PHE A 73 -8.47 19.58 36.34
C PHE A 73 -7.80 20.07 35.05
N PHE A 74 -7.17 19.12 34.36
CA PHE A 74 -6.57 19.23 33.02
C PHE A 74 -6.92 17.97 32.29
N HIS A 75 -7.54 18.08 31.12
CA HIS A 75 -7.86 16.96 30.26
C HIS A 75 -7.08 17.05 28.94
N ASP A 76 -6.32 15.99 28.68
CA ASP A 76 -5.66 15.68 27.42
C ASP A 76 -6.56 14.73 26.64
N ALA A 77 -6.83 15.05 25.37
CA ALA A 77 -7.80 14.31 24.57
C ALA A 77 -7.48 12.81 24.44
N GLN A 78 -6.21 12.43 24.48
CA GLN A 78 -5.80 11.03 24.36
C GLN A 78 -5.89 10.21 25.64
N LYS A 79 -5.84 10.86 26.82
CA LYS A 79 -5.72 10.17 28.11
C LYS A 79 -6.99 10.20 28.95
N ASP A 80 -7.68 11.34 28.93
CA ASP A 80 -8.71 11.65 29.89
C ASP A 80 -10.12 11.47 29.33
N PHE A 81 -10.25 10.93 28.13
CA PHE A 81 -11.51 10.68 27.46
C PHE A 81 -11.65 9.23 27.00
N ASP A 82 -12.90 8.78 26.95
CA ASP A 82 -13.32 7.61 26.19
C ASP A 82 -13.73 8.12 24.79
N CYS A 83 -12.97 7.73 23.79
CA CYS A 83 -13.11 8.23 22.43
C CYS A 83 -13.79 7.22 21.51
N ARG A 84 -14.66 7.72 20.63
CA ARG A 84 -15.31 6.95 19.57
C ARG A 84 -15.21 7.71 18.25
N CYS A 85 -14.96 6.98 17.17
CA CYS A 85 -15.00 7.51 15.79
C CYS A 85 -16.19 6.92 15.04
N GLU A 86 -16.92 7.76 14.32
CA GLU A 86 -18.10 7.37 13.54
C GLU A 86 -18.04 8.02 12.16
N TRP A 87 -18.73 7.41 11.18
CA TRP A 87 -18.86 7.88 9.81
C TRP A 87 -20.29 8.34 9.55
N PRO A 88 -20.67 9.57 9.93
CA PRO A 88 -22.06 10.02 9.93
C PRO A 88 -22.64 10.20 8.52
N ASP A 89 -21.81 10.44 7.53
CA ASP A 89 -22.21 10.78 6.17
C ASP A 89 -21.73 9.74 5.14
N ALA A 90 -21.68 8.46 5.53
CA ALA A 90 -21.31 7.44 4.56
C ALA A 90 -22.18 7.56 3.28
N PRO A 91 -21.58 7.47 2.09
CA PRO A 91 -20.23 6.99 1.81
C PRO A 91 -19.10 8.04 1.85
N ALA A 92 -19.34 9.32 2.12
CA ALA A 92 -18.28 10.32 2.18
C ALA A 92 -17.27 10.06 3.32
N LEU A 93 -16.04 10.53 3.16
CA LEU A 93 -14.97 10.39 4.17
C LEU A 93 -14.98 11.56 5.19
N SER A 94 -16.17 11.99 5.61
CA SER A 94 -16.34 12.81 6.81
C SER A 94 -16.40 11.89 8.03
N PHE A 95 -15.75 12.24 9.12
CA PHE A 95 -15.85 11.48 10.35
C PHE A 95 -16.16 12.36 11.55
N ARG A 96 -16.74 11.73 12.55
CA ARG A 96 -17.07 12.34 13.83
C ARG A 96 -16.27 11.70 14.95
N LEU A 97 -15.52 12.50 15.68
CA LEU A 97 -14.87 12.10 16.93
C LEU A 97 -15.76 12.52 18.09
N THR A 98 -16.17 11.56 18.91
CA THR A 98 -16.89 11.80 20.15
C THR A 98 -16.01 11.40 21.31
N ALA A 99 -15.64 12.36 22.15
CA ALA A 99 -14.77 12.19 23.30
C ALA A 99 -15.54 12.52 24.58
N THR A 100 -15.86 11.50 25.40
CA THR A 100 -16.57 11.66 26.67
C THR A 100 -15.56 11.67 27.82
N ALA A 101 -15.53 12.73 28.60
CA ALA A 101 -14.61 12.87 29.72
C ALA A 101 -14.87 11.77 30.78
N LYS A 102 -13.79 11.16 31.29
CA LYS A 102 -13.86 10.01 32.21
C LYS A 102 -14.31 10.38 33.63
N ASP A 103 -14.02 11.60 34.05
CA ASP A 103 -14.22 12.06 35.45
C ASP A 103 -15.01 13.36 35.54
N GLN A 104 -15.40 13.99 34.43
CA GLN A 104 -16.19 15.23 34.40
C GLN A 104 -17.43 15.06 33.47
N PRO A 105 -18.54 15.79 33.77
CA PRO A 105 -19.84 15.57 33.10
C PRO A 105 -19.93 16.33 31.77
N TYR A 106 -19.04 16.10 30.81
CA TYR A 106 -19.14 16.70 29.50
C TYR A 106 -18.58 15.79 28.40
N THR A 107 -19.00 16.06 27.19
CA THR A 107 -18.56 15.37 25.95
C THR A 107 -18.15 16.40 24.91
N VAL A 108 -17.11 16.10 24.16
CA VAL A 108 -16.65 16.85 23.01
C VAL A 108 -17.02 16.09 21.73
N VAL A 109 -17.70 16.72 20.81
CA VAL A 109 -18.03 16.17 19.49
C VAL A 109 -17.36 17.01 18.44
N GLN A 110 -16.56 16.39 17.60
CA GLN A 110 -15.83 17.03 16.49
C GLN A 110 -16.22 16.38 15.16
N ASP A 111 -16.83 17.16 14.27
CA ASP A 111 -17.02 16.76 12.87
C ASP A 111 -15.87 17.32 12.03
N VAL A 112 -15.22 16.46 11.24
CA VAL A 112 -14.02 16.80 10.47
C VAL A 112 -14.25 16.59 8.98
N ILE A 113 -13.95 17.63 8.20
CA ILE A 113 -13.96 17.59 6.73
C ILE A 113 -12.80 18.42 6.18
N ALA A 114 -12.47 18.24 4.88
CA ALA A 114 -11.66 19.20 4.13
C ALA A 114 -12.56 20.16 3.35
N GLU A 115 -12.16 21.42 3.24
CA GLU A 115 -12.79 22.39 2.35
C GLU A 115 -12.57 21.95 0.89
N LYS A 116 -13.61 22.04 0.05
CA LYS A 116 -13.56 21.50 -1.32
C LYS A 116 -12.68 22.32 -2.27
N GLY A 117 -12.58 23.63 -2.07
CA GLY A 117 -11.96 24.58 -2.99
C GLY A 117 -10.52 24.98 -2.61
N SER A 118 -10.07 24.60 -1.43
CA SER A 118 -8.74 24.97 -0.92
C SER A 118 -8.14 23.88 -0.01
N PRO A 119 -6.82 23.87 0.19
CA PRO A 119 -6.17 22.94 1.11
C PRO A 119 -6.38 23.36 2.58
N CYS A 120 -7.60 23.18 3.06
CA CYS A 120 -8.01 23.56 4.41
C CYS A 120 -8.82 22.45 5.08
N VAL A 121 -8.41 22.04 6.28
CA VAL A 121 -9.16 21.14 7.14
C VAL A 121 -10.06 21.96 8.07
N LEU A 122 -11.32 21.57 8.18
CA LEU A 122 -12.33 22.19 9.03
C LEU A 122 -12.75 21.22 10.13
N VAL A 123 -12.74 21.71 11.37
CA VAL A 123 -13.14 20.96 12.55
C VAL A 123 -14.27 21.71 13.25
N SER A 124 -15.50 21.24 13.08
CA SER A 124 -16.66 21.75 13.84
C SER A 124 -16.71 21.05 15.17
N THR A 125 -16.57 21.80 16.24
CA THR A 125 -16.54 21.29 17.62
C THR A 125 -17.79 21.70 18.38
N THR A 126 -18.43 20.75 19.06
CA THR A 126 -19.55 20.98 19.96
C THR A 126 -19.26 20.41 21.34
N LEU A 127 -19.40 21.24 22.39
CA LEU A 127 -19.37 20.81 23.77
C LEU A 127 -20.78 20.46 24.23
N GLN A 128 -20.96 19.30 24.83
CA GLN A 128 -22.24 18.81 25.35
C GLN A 128 -22.14 18.58 26.86
N GLY A 129 -23.12 19.08 27.62
CA GLY A 129 -23.15 18.99 29.09
C GLY A 129 -24.05 20.08 29.68
N ASP A 130 -24.01 20.20 31.00
CA ASP A 130 -24.71 21.27 31.70
C ASP A 130 -24.12 22.65 31.35
N GLN A 131 -24.97 23.64 31.04
CA GLN A 131 -24.51 24.95 30.54
C GLN A 131 -23.65 25.71 31.56
N ASP A 132 -24.00 25.63 32.85
CA ASP A 132 -23.24 26.32 33.89
C ASP A 132 -21.86 25.67 34.11
N PHE A 133 -21.78 24.36 33.92
CA PHE A 133 -20.50 23.66 33.90
C PHE A 133 -19.68 24.02 32.65
N LEU A 134 -20.27 23.97 31.46
CA LEU A 134 -19.60 24.29 30.23
C LEU A 134 -19.07 25.74 30.17
N ASN A 135 -19.76 26.68 30.79
CA ASN A 135 -19.34 28.08 30.85
C ASN A 135 -18.03 28.27 31.66
N LYS A 136 -17.66 27.33 32.54
CA LYS A 136 -16.42 27.37 33.31
C LYS A 136 -15.21 26.78 32.57
N LEU A 137 -15.45 26.11 31.44
CA LEU A 137 -14.39 25.43 30.70
C LEU A 137 -13.59 26.41 29.85
N HIS A 138 -12.28 26.32 29.98
CA HIS A 138 -11.29 26.84 29.07
C HIS A 138 -10.90 25.76 28.07
N VAL A 139 -11.02 26.04 26.78
CA VAL A 139 -10.72 25.10 25.70
C VAL A 139 -9.58 25.67 24.88
N TYR A 140 -8.52 24.89 24.75
CA TYR A 140 -7.33 25.27 24.00
C TYR A 140 -7.14 24.38 22.78
N ALA A 141 -6.86 24.96 21.63
CA ALA A 141 -6.32 24.27 20.48
C ALA A 141 -4.81 24.10 20.67
N LEU A 142 -4.31 22.87 20.53
CA LEU A 142 -2.88 22.52 20.55
C LEU A 142 -2.53 21.85 19.24
N LEU A 143 -1.54 22.39 18.51
CA LEU A 143 -1.06 21.89 17.25
C LEU A 143 0.45 21.76 17.26
N THR A 144 0.95 20.59 16.80
CA THR A 144 2.38 20.27 16.69
C THR A 144 2.79 20.19 15.22
N PRO A 145 3.45 21.23 14.67
CA PRO A 145 3.92 21.22 13.30
C PRO A 145 5.07 20.24 13.09
N HIS A 146 5.02 19.50 11.97
CA HIS A 146 6.12 18.69 11.42
C HIS A 146 6.24 18.99 9.92
N MET A 147 6.48 20.30 9.62
CA MET A 147 6.43 20.84 8.26
C MET A 147 7.40 20.15 7.32
N GLY A 148 6.88 19.67 6.18
CA GLY A 148 7.67 18.94 5.18
C GLY A 148 8.20 17.58 5.69
N GLY A 149 7.52 16.96 6.67
CA GLY A 149 7.91 15.66 7.24
C GLY A 149 8.94 15.74 8.38
N TYR A 150 9.27 16.95 8.86
CA TYR A 150 10.32 17.13 9.86
C TYR A 150 9.79 17.81 11.12
N GLY A 151 10.05 17.22 12.27
CA GLY A 151 9.75 17.81 13.58
C GLY A 151 10.74 18.93 13.95
N ALA A 152 12.01 18.79 13.57
CA ALA A 152 13.05 19.78 13.81
C ALA A 152 13.00 20.95 12.83
N GLY A 153 13.47 22.13 13.28
CA GLY A 153 13.65 23.29 12.43
C GLY A 153 12.36 24.05 12.08
N ASN A 154 11.22 23.72 12.70
CA ASN A 154 9.99 24.45 12.52
C ASN A 154 10.02 25.78 13.27
N THR A 155 9.31 26.78 12.72
CA THR A 155 9.07 28.08 13.38
C THR A 155 7.57 28.27 13.52
N ALA A 156 7.13 28.60 14.72
CA ALA A 156 5.75 28.91 15.05
C ALA A 156 5.63 30.37 15.50
N GLN A 157 4.56 31.06 15.09
CA GLN A 157 4.34 32.48 15.37
C GLN A 157 2.86 32.79 15.57
N ARG A 158 2.57 33.75 16.46
CA ARG A 158 1.28 34.41 16.56
C ARG A 158 1.25 35.62 15.61
N VAL A 159 0.18 35.74 14.85
CA VAL A 159 -0.01 36.81 13.87
C VAL A 159 -1.33 37.49 14.13
N SER A 160 -1.33 38.81 14.27
CA SER A 160 -2.54 39.61 14.37
C SER A 160 -3.08 39.97 12.99
N THR A 161 -4.36 39.74 12.77
CA THR A 161 -5.09 40.06 11.54
C THR A 161 -6.30 40.94 11.84
N ALA A 162 -6.91 41.49 10.78
CA ALA A 162 -8.17 42.25 10.93
C ALA A 162 -9.32 41.40 11.54
N ASN A 163 -9.25 40.09 11.42
CA ASN A 163 -10.24 39.13 11.92
C ASN A 163 -9.80 38.43 13.22
N GLY A 164 -8.90 39.07 13.98
CA GLY A 164 -8.31 38.54 15.22
C GLY A 164 -7.01 37.77 15.01
N ASP A 165 -6.45 37.26 16.09
CA ASP A 165 -5.19 36.54 16.08
C ASP A 165 -5.32 35.19 15.38
N ARG A 166 -4.23 34.77 14.74
CA ARG A 166 -4.03 33.48 14.09
C ARG A 166 -2.69 32.88 14.56
N LEU A 167 -2.57 31.56 14.50
CA LEU A 167 -1.29 30.89 14.68
C LEU A 167 -0.76 30.42 13.32
N VAL A 168 0.53 30.62 13.09
CA VAL A 168 1.19 30.30 11.83
C VAL A 168 2.43 29.46 12.12
N ALA A 169 2.68 28.45 11.33
CA ALA A 169 3.94 27.72 11.33
C ALA A 169 4.56 27.68 9.95
N THR A 170 5.90 27.60 9.91
CA THR A 170 6.67 27.52 8.67
C THR A 170 7.93 26.69 8.84
N ARG A 171 8.33 26.04 7.75
CA ARG A 171 9.66 25.44 7.56
C ARG A 171 9.96 25.39 6.06
N GLY A 172 11.11 25.98 5.67
CA GLY A 172 11.43 26.09 4.24
C GLY A 172 10.39 26.93 3.50
N ASN A 173 9.78 26.35 2.48
CA ASN A 173 8.73 26.96 1.66
C ASN A 173 7.30 26.59 2.07
N TYR A 174 7.13 25.75 3.10
CA TYR A 174 5.81 25.36 3.59
C TYR A 174 5.29 26.34 4.64
N TRP A 175 3.99 26.64 4.56
CA TRP A 175 3.24 27.48 5.49
C TRP A 175 1.95 26.82 5.92
N LEU A 176 1.62 27.03 7.19
CA LEU A 176 0.39 26.59 7.82
C LEU A 176 -0.21 27.73 8.61
N ALA A 177 -1.55 27.87 8.60
CA ALA A 177 -2.26 28.83 9.44
C ALA A 177 -3.45 28.14 10.14
N LEU A 178 -3.62 28.45 11.44
CA LEU A 178 -4.74 27.98 12.25
C LEU A 178 -5.57 29.18 12.72
N GLY A 179 -6.90 29.08 12.61
CA GLY A 179 -7.85 30.08 13.09
C GLY A 179 -9.13 29.47 13.64
N ALA A 180 -9.87 30.24 14.43
CA ALA A 180 -11.19 29.91 14.94
C ALA A 180 -12.22 30.95 14.46
N ASP A 181 -13.48 30.51 14.25
CA ASP A 181 -14.59 31.39 13.85
C ASP A 181 -14.97 32.40 14.96
N CYS A 182 -14.74 32.04 16.21
CA CYS A 182 -14.93 32.89 17.36
C CYS A 182 -13.66 33.62 17.83
N GLY A 183 -12.53 33.45 17.09
CA GLY A 183 -11.23 34.01 17.41
C GLY A 183 -10.53 33.28 18.57
N PHE A 184 -9.30 33.73 18.83
CA PHE A 184 -8.47 33.21 19.94
C PHE A 184 -8.40 34.26 21.07
N GLY A 185 -8.28 33.73 22.31
CA GLY A 185 -7.92 34.47 23.50
C GLY A 185 -6.39 34.44 23.71
N MET A 186 -5.94 33.94 24.88
CA MET A 186 -4.51 33.77 25.15
C MET A 186 -3.90 32.76 24.20
N ALA A 187 -2.72 33.06 23.65
CA ALA A 187 -2.01 32.16 22.75
C ALA A 187 -0.51 32.16 23.06
N SER A 188 0.16 31.03 22.82
CA SER A 188 1.59 30.87 23.04
C SER A 188 2.20 29.91 22.01
N CYS A 189 3.36 30.27 21.46
CA CYS A 189 4.20 29.41 20.62
C CYS A 189 5.44 29.02 21.44
N GLY A 190 5.60 27.75 21.78
CA GLY A 190 6.69 27.27 22.63
C GLY A 190 7.43 26.06 22.04
N PHE A 191 8.49 25.65 22.71
CA PHE A 191 9.25 24.43 22.38
C PHE A 191 8.68 23.24 23.14
N VAL A 192 8.43 22.17 22.42
CA VAL A 192 7.85 20.93 22.95
C VAL A 192 8.63 20.41 24.16
N GLY A 193 7.91 20.11 25.24
CA GLY A 193 8.46 19.56 26.48
C GLY A 193 9.31 20.55 27.31
N VAL A 194 9.41 21.81 26.88
CA VAL A 194 10.18 22.84 27.56
C VAL A 194 9.26 23.95 28.07
N ASN A 195 8.55 24.62 27.17
CA ASN A 195 7.68 25.74 27.48
C ASN A 195 6.50 25.85 26.50
N ASP A 196 6.08 24.72 25.92
CA ASP A 196 4.85 24.63 25.15
C ASP A 196 3.61 24.79 26.04
N GLY A 197 2.47 25.05 25.40
CA GLY A 197 1.23 25.27 26.10
C GLY A 197 0.71 24.04 26.86
N TRP A 198 1.03 22.81 26.43
CA TRP A 198 0.67 21.60 27.19
C TRP A 198 1.40 21.56 28.53
N THR A 199 2.72 21.82 28.51
CA THR A 199 3.57 21.88 29.71
C THR A 199 3.08 22.97 30.68
N ASP A 200 2.67 24.13 30.17
CA ASP A 200 2.15 25.25 31.00
C ASP A 200 0.77 24.92 31.59
N ILE A 201 -0.17 24.48 30.74
CA ILE A 201 -1.57 24.24 31.17
C ILE A 201 -1.67 23.06 32.14
N ILE A 202 -0.90 21.99 32.00
CA ILE A 202 -0.90 20.89 32.95
C ILE A 202 -0.44 21.36 34.34
N ALA A 203 0.55 22.25 34.38
CA ALA A 203 1.08 22.81 35.63
C ALA A 203 0.15 23.85 36.25
N ASN A 204 -0.39 24.78 35.47
CA ASN A 204 -1.06 25.98 35.98
C ASN A 204 -2.58 26.00 35.69
N LYS A 205 -3.12 25.01 34.93
CA LYS A 205 -4.51 24.94 34.45
C LYS A 205 -4.92 26.11 33.54
N ARG A 206 -3.98 26.96 33.13
CA ARG A 206 -4.15 28.10 32.24
C ARG A 206 -2.86 28.41 31.50
N LEU A 207 -2.94 29.28 30.50
CA LEU A 207 -1.82 29.80 29.70
C LEU A 207 -1.18 31.13 30.17
N PRO A 208 -1.25 31.61 31.39
CA PRO A 208 -0.77 32.94 31.72
C PRO A 208 0.74 33.02 31.97
N VAL A 209 1.44 31.88 32.17
CA VAL A 209 2.85 31.89 32.63
C VAL A 209 3.81 32.05 31.45
N TRP A 210 3.58 31.35 30.35
CA TRP A 210 4.42 31.40 29.17
C TRP A 210 3.60 31.87 27.95
N ASN A 211 3.60 33.17 27.73
CA ASN A 211 2.93 33.77 26.59
C ASN A 211 4.00 34.24 25.60
N PHE A 212 4.44 33.34 24.72
CA PHE A 212 5.42 33.63 23.70
C PHE A 212 4.77 33.83 22.35
N ASP A 213 5.18 34.91 21.63
CA ASP A 213 4.67 35.19 20.30
C ASP A 213 5.34 34.34 19.21
N ALA A 214 6.53 33.81 19.48
CA ALA A 214 7.26 33.00 18.52
C ALA A 214 8.17 31.96 19.18
N ALA A 215 8.31 30.81 18.52
CA ALA A 215 9.34 29.78 18.76
C ALA A 215 10.01 29.44 17.46
N THR A 216 11.34 29.63 17.34
CA THR A 216 12.05 29.59 16.06
C THR A 216 13.07 28.45 16.01
N GLY A 217 12.98 27.62 14.97
CA GLY A 217 14.04 26.67 14.61
C GLY A 217 14.09 25.40 15.48
N GLY A 218 12.96 24.80 15.84
CA GLY A 218 12.95 23.64 16.71
C GLY A 218 11.74 22.70 16.55
N TYR A 219 11.54 21.84 17.54
CA TYR A 219 10.31 21.08 17.78
C TYR A 219 9.37 22.03 18.52
N VAL A 220 8.40 22.59 17.81
CA VAL A 220 7.53 23.64 18.32
C VAL A 220 6.10 23.17 18.47
N ALA A 221 5.37 23.79 19.40
CA ALA A 221 3.93 23.64 19.51
C ALA A 221 3.25 25.00 19.58
N MET A 222 2.08 25.10 18.95
CA MET A 222 1.20 26.26 18.94
C MET A 222 0.00 25.98 19.81
N THR A 223 -0.31 26.86 20.74
CA THR A 223 -1.45 26.72 21.66
C THR A 223 -2.24 28.01 21.70
N ALA A 224 -3.58 27.91 21.60
CA ALA A 224 -4.45 29.08 21.72
C ALA A 224 -5.76 28.73 22.43
N GLU A 225 -6.19 29.57 23.38
CA GLU A 225 -7.51 29.50 23.97
C GLU A 225 -8.57 29.91 22.96
N ILE A 226 -9.62 29.12 22.83
CA ILE A 226 -10.77 29.40 21.97
C ILE A 226 -11.65 30.44 22.67
N ASN A 227 -11.86 31.61 22.06
CA ASN A 227 -12.71 32.67 22.60
C ASN A 227 -14.20 32.38 22.41
N ARG A 228 -14.70 31.37 23.17
CA ARG A 228 -16.07 30.89 23.01
C ARG A 228 -17.17 31.91 23.40
N ALA A 229 -16.88 32.84 24.32
CA ALA A 229 -17.85 33.81 24.85
C ALA A 229 -19.19 33.14 25.26
N GLY A 230 -19.12 31.95 25.88
CA GLY A 230 -20.31 31.14 26.30
C GLY A 230 -20.90 30.25 25.18
N ARG A 231 -20.40 30.28 23.97
CA ARG A 231 -20.83 29.37 22.88
C ARG A 231 -20.36 27.94 23.17
N ASN A 232 -21.20 26.97 22.88
CA ASN A 232 -20.87 25.53 22.97
C ASN A 232 -20.40 24.97 21.62
N GLN A 233 -20.54 25.72 20.54
CA GLN A 233 -20.12 25.32 19.20
C GLN A 233 -19.19 26.37 18.61
N PHE A 234 -18.13 25.89 17.95
CA PHE A 234 -17.15 26.69 17.20
C PHE A 234 -16.52 25.87 16.08
N VAL A 235 -15.94 26.56 15.09
CA VAL A 235 -15.25 25.94 13.96
C VAL A 235 -13.79 26.37 13.97
N LEU A 236 -12.89 25.39 13.84
CA LEU A 236 -11.47 25.61 13.61
C LEU A 236 -11.14 25.35 12.15
N ALA A 237 -10.31 26.19 11.57
CA ALA A 237 -9.82 26.05 10.21
C ALA A 237 -8.29 26.00 10.21
N LEU A 238 -7.74 24.97 9.54
CA LEU A 238 -6.31 24.73 9.39
C LEU A 238 -5.97 24.66 7.91
N ALA A 239 -5.31 25.67 7.38
CA ALA A 239 -5.00 25.79 5.96
C ALA A 239 -3.50 25.82 5.70
N PHE A 240 -3.13 25.39 4.49
CA PHE A 240 -1.77 25.19 4.06
C PHE A 240 -1.47 25.94 2.77
N CYS A 241 -0.20 26.31 2.56
CA CYS A 241 0.30 26.73 1.27
C CYS A 241 1.81 26.44 1.15
N VAL A 242 2.28 26.43 -0.08
CA VAL A 242 3.69 26.31 -0.43
C VAL A 242 4.11 27.53 -1.26
N ASP A 243 5.33 28.03 -1.04
CA ASP A 243 5.91 29.06 -1.87
C ASP A 243 6.50 28.44 -3.14
N GLU A 244 6.10 28.95 -4.29
CA GLU A 244 6.68 28.51 -5.55
C GLU A 244 8.15 28.98 -5.67
N PRO A 245 9.06 28.14 -6.23
CA PRO A 245 10.48 28.50 -6.39
C PRO A 245 10.75 29.76 -7.25
N ARG A 246 9.73 30.25 -7.96
CA ARG A 246 9.79 31.45 -8.82
C ARG A 246 9.31 32.72 -8.12
N ASP A 247 8.76 32.62 -6.93
CA ASP A 247 8.36 33.80 -6.17
C ASP A 247 9.61 34.49 -5.66
N THR A 248 9.97 35.58 -6.32
CA THR A 248 11.14 36.42 -5.98
C THR A 248 10.96 37.18 -4.65
N VAL A 249 9.76 37.15 -4.09
CA VAL A 249 9.42 37.59 -2.74
C VAL A 249 8.80 36.35 -2.05
N PRO A 250 9.35 35.87 -0.91
CA PRO A 250 8.73 34.81 -0.14
C PRO A 250 7.25 35.16 0.06
N SER A 251 6.33 34.26 -0.28
CA SER A 251 4.94 34.52 0.03
C SER A 251 4.88 34.66 1.53
N THR A 252 4.37 35.79 1.94
CA THR A 252 4.04 36.02 3.34
C THR A 252 2.98 34.98 3.72
N PRO A 253 2.75 34.69 5.01
CA PRO A 253 1.69 33.75 5.47
C PRO A 253 0.30 34.07 4.91
N ASN A 254 0.17 35.02 4.03
CA ASN A 254 -1.06 35.58 3.46
C ASN A 254 -1.91 34.54 2.73
N LYS A 255 -1.32 33.60 1.97
CA LYS A 255 -2.14 32.58 1.25
C LYS A 255 -2.84 31.64 2.23
N ALA A 256 -2.14 31.10 3.23
CA ALA A 256 -2.73 30.25 4.25
C ALA A 256 -3.72 31.02 5.15
N LEU A 257 -3.37 32.27 5.55
CA LEU A 257 -4.25 33.16 6.32
C LEU A 257 -5.51 33.56 5.55
N THR A 258 -5.38 33.80 4.24
CA THR A 258 -6.53 34.05 3.36
C THR A 258 -7.45 32.85 3.30
N ALA A 259 -6.90 31.65 3.07
CA ALA A 259 -7.67 30.40 3.03
C ALA A 259 -8.42 30.14 4.36
N VAL A 260 -7.77 30.34 5.51
CA VAL A 260 -8.45 30.27 6.82
C VAL A 260 -9.58 31.30 6.92
N SER A 261 -9.34 32.53 6.49
CA SER A 261 -10.36 33.60 6.59
C SER A 261 -11.56 33.34 5.67
N GLU A 262 -11.32 32.86 4.47
CA GLU A 262 -12.35 32.48 3.51
C GLU A 262 -13.14 31.26 4.01
N ALA A 263 -12.47 30.23 4.52
CA ALA A 263 -13.13 29.06 5.07
C ALA A 263 -14.01 29.40 6.28
N LEU A 264 -13.57 30.28 7.18
CA LEU A 264 -14.35 30.70 8.34
C LEU A 264 -15.47 31.74 8.00
N ALA A 265 -15.50 32.28 6.77
CA ALA A 265 -16.54 33.19 6.33
C ALA A 265 -17.87 32.47 5.98
N TYR A 266 -17.81 31.17 5.75
CA TYR A 266 -19.00 30.36 5.43
C TYR A 266 -19.32 29.39 6.56
N PRO A 267 -20.60 28.99 6.71
CA PRO A 267 -21.00 28.05 7.75
C PRO A 267 -20.46 26.64 7.45
N PHE A 268 -20.08 25.93 8.51
CA PHE A 268 -19.74 24.51 8.42
C PHE A 268 -20.94 23.68 7.96
N ASP A 269 -22.08 23.83 8.66
CA ASP A 269 -23.38 23.26 8.31
C ASP A 269 -24.39 24.35 7.97
N GLY A 270 -25.35 24.04 7.12
CA GLY A 270 -26.43 24.97 6.73
C GLY A 270 -27.66 24.29 6.16
N PRO A 271 -28.77 25.03 5.99
CA PRO A 271 -29.97 24.48 5.37
C PRO A 271 -29.67 24.06 3.92
N PRO A 272 -30.44 23.10 3.35
CA PRO A 272 -30.20 22.53 2.02
C PRO A 272 -30.12 23.54 0.86
N GLU A 273 -30.72 24.70 1.05
CA GLU A 273 -30.83 25.77 0.01
C GLU A 273 -29.68 26.80 0.10
N SER A 274 -28.80 26.71 1.09
CA SER A 274 -27.64 27.60 1.29
C SER A 274 -26.32 26.84 1.20
N TYR A 275 -25.28 27.52 0.72
CA TYR A 275 -23.94 26.93 0.74
C TYR A 275 -23.48 26.65 2.17
N SER A 276 -22.94 25.43 2.41
CA SER A 276 -22.14 25.09 3.57
C SER A 276 -21.00 24.18 3.16
N HIS A 277 -19.93 24.19 3.93
CA HIS A 277 -18.76 23.37 3.63
C HIS A 277 -19.09 21.86 3.62
N ARG A 278 -19.90 21.40 4.59
CA ARG A 278 -20.34 20.00 4.66
C ARG A 278 -21.11 19.57 3.42
N GLN A 279 -22.06 20.39 2.95
CA GLN A 279 -22.83 20.07 1.73
C GLN A 279 -21.92 20.02 0.50
N ALA A 280 -20.98 20.96 0.36
CA ALA A 280 -20.03 20.99 -0.75
C ALA A 280 -19.08 19.76 -0.71
N PHE A 281 -18.63 19.38 0.48
CA PHE A 281 -17.81 18.18 0.72
C PHE A 281 -18.57 16.90 0.34
N LEU A 282 -19.79 16.73 0.87
CA LEU A 282 -20.63 15.56 0.58
C LEU A 282 -20.98 15.45 -0.91
N LYS A 283 -21.29 16.58 -1.54
CA LYS A 283 -21.58 16.61 -2.98
C LYS A 283 -20.38 16.17 -3.80
N GLY A 284 -19.14 16.54 -3.43
CA GLY A 284 -17.93 16.07 -4.11
C GLY A 284 -17.85 14.55 -4.14
N TRP A 285 -18.04 13.91 -3.00
CA TRP A 285 -18.03 12.45 -2.89
C TRP A 285 -19.21 11.78 -3.60
N THR A 286 -20.44 12.35 -3.48
CA THR A 286 -21.62 11.81 -4.14
C THR A 286 -21.52 11.87 -5.67
N ASP A 287 -20.99 12.97 -6.21
CA ASP A 287 -20.81 13.13 -7.66
C ASP A 287 -19.74 12.17 -8.21
N ALA A 288 -18.73 11.82 -7.40
CA ALA A 288 -17.61 10.96 -7.78
C ALA A 288 -17.93 9.47 -7.73
N VAL A 289 -18.87 9.09 -6.89
CA VAL A 289 -19.19 7.70 -6.65
C VAL A 289 -20.15 7.19 -7.72
N VAL A 290 -19.62 6.35 -8.61
CA VAL A 290 -20.45 5.57 -9.52
C VAL A 290 -21.07 4.41 -8.74
N PRO A 291 -22.39 4.14 -8.85
CA PRO A 291 -22.98 2.94 -8.26
C PRO A 291 -22.25 1.69 -8.76
N PRO A 292 -22.02 0.69 -7.90
CA PRO A 292 -21.41 -0.55 -8.34
C PRO A 292 -22.30 -1.22 -9.41
N PRO A 293 -21.72 -1.96 -10.37
CA PRO A 293 -22.48 -2.61 -11.44
C PRO A 293 -23.26 -3.84 -10.97
N PHE A 294 -23.41 -4.03 -9.67
CA PHE A 294 -24.08 -5.15 -9.01
C PHE A 294 -24.77 -4.66 -7.73
N GLU A 295 -25.67 -5.45 -7.20
CA GLU A 295 -26.36 -5.21 -5.94
C GLU A 295 -25.64 -5.94 -4.79
N PRO A 296 -24.60 -5.35 -4.18
CA PRO A 296 -23.78 -6.05 -3.18
C PRO A 296 -24.52 -6.24 -1.85
N ALA A 297 -25.40 -5.31 -1.49
CA ALA A 297 -25.91 -5.16 -0.15
C ALA A 297 -26.80 -6.31 0.32
N ALA A 298 -27.75 -6.71 -0.46
CA ALA A 298 -28.90 -7.44 0.07
C ALA A 298 -28.56 -8.86 0.57
N ASN A 299 -27.47 -9.49 0.11
CA ASN A 299 -27.18 -10.89 0.39
C ASN A 299 -25.70 -11.24 0.59
N VAL A 300 -24.77 -10.30 0.45
CA VAL A 300 -23.33 -10.59 0.47
C VAL A 300 -22.67 -10.02 1.73
N THR A 301 -22.76 -8.72 1.96
CA THR A 301 -22.13 -8.07 3.12
C THR A 301 -22.94 -8.27 4.41
N GLY A 302 -22.24 -8.24 5.57
CA GLY A 302 -22.86 -8.40 6.88
C GLY A 302 -23.31 -7.10 7.53
N ASP A 303 -22.97 -5.97 6.93
CA ASP A 303 -23.14 -4.63 7.51
C ASP A 303 -23.94 -3.66 6.61
N GLY A 304 -24.67 -4.18 5.61
CA GLY A 304 -25.44 -3.38 4.67
C GLY A 304 -24.57 -2.50 3.78
N ASP A 305 -23.45 -3.01 3.31
CA ASP A 305 -22.45 -2.36 2.44
C ASP A 305 -21.68 -1.20 3.06
N ALA A 306 -21.76 -1.02 4.36
CA ALA A 306 -21.09 0.10 5.00
C ALA A 306 -19.56 0.03 4.84
N LEU A 307 -18.95 -1.14 5.09
CA LEU A 307 -17.52 -1.34 4.86
C LEU A 307 -17.18 -1.31 3.36
N PHE A 308 -18.03 -1.87 2.48
CA PHE A 308 -17.78 -1.85 1.04
C PHE A 308 -17.68 -0.42 0.49
N ASN A 309 -18.67 0.41 0.83
CA ASN A 309 -18.71 1.79 0.39
C ASN A 309 -17.57 2.62 0.98
N LEU A 310 -17.22 2.40 2.24
CA LEU A 310 -16.10 3.07 2.87
C LEU A 310 -14.77 2.61 2.27
N SER A 311 -14.57 1.30 2.06
CA SER A 311 -13.36 0.74 1.45
C SER A 311 -13.08 1.32 0.07
N ARG A 312 -14.12 1.46 -0.78
CA ARG A 312 -13.97 2.12 -2.09
C ARG A 312 -13.47 3.55 -1.94
N ASN A 313 -14.04 4.33 -1.02
CA ASN A 313 -13.65 5.72 -0.82
C ASN A 313 -12.29 5.85 -0.12
N VAL A 314 -11.93 4.91 0.75
CA VAL A 314 -10.58 4.79 1.30
C VAL A 314 -9.56 4.59 0.17
N LEU A 315 -9.80 3.67 -0.77
CA LEU A 315 -8.93 3.49 -1.92
C LEU A 315 -8.81 4.75 -2.79
N LEU A 316 -9.92 5.45 -3.05
CA LEU A 316 -9.90 6.74 -3.78
C LEU A 316 -9.13 7.82 -3.01
N ALA A 317 -9.14 7.80 -1.68
CA ALA A 317 -8.36 8.73 -0.86
C ALA A 317 -6.86 8.43 -0.85
N HIS A 318 -6.44 7.22 -1.24
CA HIS A 318 -5.03 6.86 -1.38
C HIS A 318 -4.42 7.34 -2.71
N GLU A 319 -5.25 7.86 -3.63
CA GLU A 319 -4.75 8.50 -4.85
C GLU A 319 -4.22 9.90 -4.56
N ASP A 320 -2.99 10.19 -4.99
CA ASP A 320 -2.43 11.52 -4.92
C ASP A 320 -3.13 12.47 -5.91
N LYS A 321 -3.22 13.75 -5.54
CA LYS A 321 -3.90 14.79 -6.35
C LYS A 321 -2.96 15.64 -7.18
N THR A 322 -1.65 15.57 -6.93
CA THR A 322 -0.59 16.22 -7.71
C THR A 322 -0.02 15.28 -8.75
N ALA A 323 -0.05 13.98 -8.46
CA ALA A 323 0.36 12.90 -9.35
C ALA A 323 -0.82 11.92 -9.53
N GLU A 324 -1.81 12.35 -10.34
CA GLU A 324 -3.01 11.57 -10.57
C GLU A 324 -2.69 10.14 -11.02
N GLY A 325 -3.34 9.17 -10.41
CA GLY A 325 -3.12 7.75 -10.62
C GLY A 325 -2.13 7.11 -9.66
N ALA A 326 -1.28 7.86 -8.96
CA ALA A 326 -0.40 7.34 -7.92
C ALA A 326 -1.23 6.94 -6.69
N LEU A 327 -1.40 5.65 -6.45
CA LEU A 327 -2.10 5.08 -5.29
C LEU A 327 -1.06 4.57 -4.28
N VAL A 328 -0.98 5.20 -3.10
CA VAL A 328 -0.05 4.81 -2.05
C VAL A 328 -0.57 3.60 -1.26
N ALA A 329 0.34 2.86 -0.62
CA ALA A 329 -0.01 1.64 0.12
C ALA A 329 -0.81 1.93 1.41
N SER A 330 -0.53 3.04 2.09
CA SER A 330 -1.25 3.46 3.31
C SER A 330 -1.10 4.95 3.57
N LEU A 331 -2.14 5.55 4.16
CA LEU A 331 -2.13 6.91 4.72
C LEU A 331 -1.63 6.96 6.18
N SER A 332 -1.16 5.85 6.74
CA SER A 332 -0.57 5.82 8.07
C SER A 332 0.96 5.70 8.00
N ILE A 333 1.64 6.03 9.10
CA ILE A 333 3.08 5.82 9.26
C ILE A 333 3.27 4.61 10.17
N PRO A 334 3.55 3.40 9.63
CA PRO A 334 3.77 2.20 10.42
C PRO A 334 4.91 2.39 11.41
N TRP A 335 4.76 1.77 12.58
CA TRP A 335 5.77 1.81 13.65
C TRP A 335 6.16 3.23 14.08
N GLY A 336 5.21 4.20 13.99
CA GLY A 336 5.41 5.64 14.18
C GLY A 336 5.96 6.07 15.55
N GLN A 337 6.20 5.12 16.46
CA GLN A 337 6.89 5.37 17.73
C GLN A 337 8.39 5.63 17.58
N THR A 338 8.93 5.50 16.38
CA THR A 338 10.33 5.83 16.08
C THR A 338 10.48 7.31 15.77
N VAL A 339 11.51 7.94 16.34
CA VAL A 339 11.83 9.37 16.09
C VAL A 339 12.57 9.48 14.75
N TRP A 340 11.86 9.27 13.64
CA TRP A 340 12.43 9.43 12.31
C TRP A 340 11.84 10.69 11.69
N ASP A 341 12.69 11.65 11.33
CA ASP A 341 12.24 12.86 10.66
C ASP A 341 11.74 12.60 9.23
N LEU A 342 12.13 11.52 8.60
CA LEU A 342 11.72 11.21 7.24
C LEU A 342 10.48 10.30 7.24
N VAL A 343 9.43 10.73 6.56
CA VAL A 343 8.30 9.88 6.21
C VAL A 343 8.75 9.02 5.05
N ALA A 344 9.10 7.81 5.36
CA ALA A 344 9.33 6.78 4.37
C ALA A 344 8.28 5.69 4.58
N GLY A 345 8.33 4.66 3.79
CA GLY A 345 7.52 3.49 4.02
C GLY A 345 6.25 3.51 3.18
N TYR A 346 5.08 3.53 3.78
CA TYR A 346 3.83 3.17 3.10
C TYR A 346 3.19 4.31 2.27
N HIS A 347 3.71 5.54 2.33
CA HIS A 347 3.32 6.66 1.46
C HIS A 347 4.02 6.60 0.08
N MET A 348 4.32 5.41 -0.37
CA MET A 348 4.94 5.11 -1.65
C MET A 348 4.02 4.20 -2.48
N VAL A 349 4.33 4.07 -3.75
CA VAL A 349 3.56 3.28 -4.71
C VAL A 349 4.33 2.00 -5.05
N TRP A 350 3.80 0.85 -4.65
CA TRP A 350 4.19 -0.45 -5.19
C TRP A 350 3.31 -0.78 -6.39
N PRO A 351 3.85 -1.12 -7.55
CA PRO A 351 3.03 -1.52 -8.71
C PRO A 351 2.03 -2.64 -8.40
N ARG A 352 2.41 -3.61 -7.58
CA ARG A 352 1.51 -4.69 -7.11
C ARG A 352 0.31 -4.14 -6.33
N ASP A 353 0.57 -3.40 -5.24
CA ASP A 353 -0.46 -2.85 -4.35
C ASP A 353 -1.39 -1.89 -5.09
N MET A 354 -0.80 -1.04 -5.94
CA MET A 354 -1.51 -0.10 -6.77
C MET A 354 -2.43 -0.81 -7.78
N CYS A 355 -1.95 -1.87 -8.45
CA CYS A 355 -2.76 -2.64 -9.39
C CYS A 355 -3.86 -3.40 -8.66
N GLN A 356 -3.61 -3.96 -7.47
CA GLN A 356 -4.64 -4.60 -6.65
C GLN A 356 -5.73 -3.59 -6.26
N SER A 357 -5.33 -2.36 -5.87
CA SER A 357 -6.25 -1.27 -5.54
C SER A 357 -7.05 -0.79 -6.76
N ALA A 358 -6.39 -0.63 -7.91
CA ALA A 358 -7.04 -0.25 -9.16
C ALA A 358 -8.05 -1.30 -9.64
N LEU A 359 -7.69 -2.60 -9.57
CA LEU A 359 -8.62 -3.70 -9.89
C LEU A 359 -9.81 -3.75 -8.93
N ALA A 360 -9.61 -3.44 -7.65
CA ALA A 360 -10.71 -3.35 -6.69
C ALA A 360 -11.64 -2.17 -6.98
N LEU A 361 -11.09 -1.01 -7.36
CA LEU A 361 -11.89 0.12 -7.81
C LEU A 361 -12.68 -0.21 -9.08
N LEU A 362 -12.07 -0.95 -10.02
CA LEU A 362 -12.76 -1.47 -11.21
C LEU A 362 -13.90 -2.43 -10.82
N ALA A 363 -13.64 -3.37 -9.90
CA ALA A 363 -14.64 -4.27 -9.35
C ALA A 363 -15.81 -3.53 -8.69
N ALA A 364 -15.53 -2.39 -8.05
CA ALA A 364 -16.53 -1.50 -7.46
C ALA A 364 -17.24 -0.60 -8.49
N GLY A 365 -16.91 -0.67 -9.78
CA GLY A 365 -17.54 0.09 -10.87
C GLY A 365 -16.88 1.41 -11.22
N ALA A 366 -15.78 1.81 -10.57
CA ALA A 366 -15.00 2.97 -10.94
C ALA A 366 -14.27 2.71 -12.27
N LYS A 367 -14.23 3.70 -13.15
CA LYS A 367 -13.60 3.57 -14.49
C LYS A 367 -12.40 4.47 -14.64
N ASP A 368 -12.46 5.68 -14.13
CA ASP A 368 -11.44 6.70 -14.35
C ASP A 368 -10.20 6.47 -13.47
N ALA A 369 -10.36 6.14 -12.19
CA ALA A 369 -9.24 5.91 -11.29
C ALA A 369 -8.36 4.71 -11.70
N PRO A 370 -8.93 3.53 -12.08
CA PRO A 370 -8.10 2.43 -12.62
C PRO A 370 -7.36 2.78 -13.90
N LEU A 371 -7.97 3.60 -14.78
CA LEU A 371 -7.31 4.06 -16.00
C LEU A 371 -6.17 5.04 -15.68
N ARG A 372 -6.36 6.00 -14.76
CA ARG A 372 -5.29 6.89 -14.31
C ARG A 372 -4.13 6.09 -13.69
N ALA A 373 -4.44 5.06 -12.89
CA ALA A 373 -3.43 4.17 -12.34
C ALA A 373 -2.57 3.51 -13.43
N LEU A 374 -3.20 2.97 -14.49
CA LEU A 374 -2.47 2.40 -15.61
C LEU A 374 -1.63 3.46 -16.35
N MET A 375 -2.15 4.66 -16.53
CA MET A 375 -1.42 5.76 -17.18
C MET A 375 -0.21 6.21 -16.35
N PHE A 376 -0.35 6.29 -15.01
CA PHE A 376 0.78 6.56 -14.12
C PHE A 376 1.87 5.50 -14.26
N LEU A 377 1.52 4.21 -14.25
CA LEU A 377 2.48 3.13 -14.45
C LEU A 377 3.17 3.22 -15.81
N ALA A 378 2.43 3.51 -16.86
CA ALA A 378 3.00 3.66 -18.20
C ALA A 378 3.99 4.83 -18.31
N THR A 379 3.77 5.91 -17.57
CA THR A 379 4.68 7.07 -17.57
C THR A 379 5.88 6.89 -16.63
N SER A 380 5.78 6.00 -15.65
CA SER A 380 6.82 5.71 -14.64
C SER A 380 7.64 4.45 -14.96
N GLN A 381 7.34 3.76 -16.08
CA GLN A 381 8.07 2.57 -16.49
C GLN A 381 9.51 2.91 -16.85
N SER A 382 10.46 2.08 -16.42
CA SER A 382 11.88 2.22 -16.76
C SER A 382 12.12 2.00 -18.25
N GLN A 383 13.21 2.56 -18.78
CA GLN A 383 13.54 2.46 -20.23
C GLN A 383 13.77 1.02 -20.70
N ASP A 384 14.18 0.11 -19.83
CA ASP A 384 14.34 -1.31 -20.10
C ASP A 384 13.04 -2.11 -19.98
N GLY A 385 11.92 -1.43 -19.75
CA GLY A 385 10.59 -2.04 -19.59
C GLY A 385 10.29 -2.54 -18.18
N SER A 386 11.25 -2.49 -17.28
CA SER A 386 11.06 -2.91 -15.87
C SER A 386 10.24 -1.89 -15.08
N PHE A 387 9.79 -2.36 -13.90
CA PHE A 387 9.26 -1.50 -12.85
C PHE A 387 10.13 -1.66 -11.60
N PRO A 388 10.41 -0.57 -10.84
CA PRO A 388 11.09 -0.71 -9.57
C PRO A 388 10.18 -1.39 -8.55
N GLN A 389 10.75 -1.89 -7.46
CA GLN A 389 10.00 -2.40 -6.32
C GLN A 389 8.92 -1.41 -5.86
N LYS A 390 9.27 -0.13 -5.78
CA LYS A 390 8.35 0.96 -5.44
C LYS A 390 8.82 2.30 -5.97
N PHE A 391 7.86 3.20 -6.13
CA PHE A 391 8.07 4.59 -6.55
C PHE A 391 7.81 5.57 -5.41
N PHE A 392 8.42 6.73 -5.48
CA PHE A 392 7.81 7.95 -4.95
C PHE A 392 6.57 8.32 -5.77
N ILE A 393 5.68 9.13 -5.20
CA ILE A 393 4.45 9.56 -5.90
C ILE A 393 4.73 10.32 -7.21
N ASN A 394 5.90 10.95 -7.36
CA ASN A 394 6.33 11.61 -8.61
C ASN A 394 6.80 10.64 -9.72
N GLY A 395 6.75 9.32 -9.48
CA GLY A 395 7.19 8.30 -10.40
C GLY A 395 8.69 7.99 -10.38
N GLU A 396 9.47 8.65 -9.53
CA GLU A 396 10.89 8.32 -9.35
C GLU A 396 11.06 7.01 -8.57
N PRO A 397 11.96 6.11 -9.01
CA PRO A 397 12.22 4.87 -8.29
C PRO A 397 12.79 5.09 -6.89
N TRP A 398 12.36 4.28 -5.93
CA TRP A 398 13.01 4.23 -4.62
C TRP A 398 14.45 3.70 -4.77
N PRO A 399 15.47 4.44 -4.30
CA PRO A 399 16.86 4.01 -4.40
C PRO A 399 17.12 2.82 -3.44
N GLY A 400 17.62 1.72 -3.99
CA GLY A 400 17.93 0.49 -3.24
C GLY A 400 16.84 -0.57 -3.23
N GLY A 401 15.74 -0.35 -3.95
CA GLY A 401 14.75 -1.40 -4.21
C GLY A 401 15.31 -2.51 -5.08
N VAL A 402 14.85 -3.74 -4.86
CA VAL A 402 15.22 -4.94 -5.61
C VAL A 402 14.08 -5.28 -6.58
N ALA A 403 14.42 -5.63 -7.82
CA ALA A 403 13.43 -5.94 -8.84
C ALA A 403 12.59 -7.18 -8.46
N GLN A 404 11.28 -7.05 -8.49
CA GLN A 404 10.31 -8.11 -8.25
C GLN A 404 9.53 -8.37 -9.54
N LEU A 405 9.50 -9.62 -10.01
CA LEU A 405 8.89 -9.92 -11.32
C LEU A 405 7.36 -9.80 -11.32
N ASP A 406 6.72 -9.94 -10.18
CA ASP A 406 5.28 -9.68 -10.05
C ASP A 406 4.94 -8.19 -10.24
N GLU A 407 5.83 -7.26 -9.84
CA GLU A 407 5.67 -5.82 -10.11
C GLU A 407 5.70 -5.51 -11.63
N PHE A 408 6.35 -6.35 -12.45
CA PHE A 408 6.30 -6.22 -13.91
C PHE A 408 5.02 -6.83 -14.49
N SER A 409 4.46 -7.82 -13.82
CA SER A 409 3.31 -8.59 -14.26
C SER A 409 1.98 -7.88 -14.01
N PHE A 410 1.80 -7.26 -12.85
CA PHE A 410 0.53 -6.63 -12.48
C PHE A 410 0.09 -5.48 -13.38
N PRO A 411 0.96 -4.60 -13.92
CA PRO A 411 0.56 -3.60 -14.91
C PRO A 411 -0.01 -4.20 -16.20
N ILE A 412 0.52 -5.35 -16.64
CA ILE A 412 -0.01 -6.08 -17.80
C ILE A 412 -1.39 -6.65 -17.50
N ILE A 413 -1.58 -7.23 -16.31
CA ILE A 413 -2.87 -7.79 -15.87
C ILE A 413 -3.92 -6.69 -15.74
N LEU A 414 -3.56 -5.53 -15.16
CA LEU A 414 -4.45 -4.36 -15.08
C LEU A 414 -4.85 -3.87 -16.47
N ALA A 415 -3.89 -3.72 -17.39
CA ALA A 415 -4.16 -3.33 -18.79
C ALA A 415 -5.13 -4.32 -19.46
N TYR A 416 -4.96 -5.62 -19.21
CA TYR A 416 -5.84 -6.65 -19.75
C TYR A 416 -7.29 -6.49 -19.24
N HIS A 417 -7.51 -6.36 -17.96
CA HIS A 417 -8.85 -6.14 -17.39
C HIS A 417 -9.51 -4.86 -17.93
N LEU A 418 -8.77 -3.74 -17.98
CA LEU A 418 -9.28 -2.49 -18.55
C LEU A 418 -9.63 -2.61 -20.04
N SER A 419 -8.88 -3.44 -20.78
CA SER A 419 -9.17 -3.74 -22.18
C SER A 419 -10.43 -4.57 -22.35
N GLU A 420 -10.65 -5.58 -21.48
CA GLU A 420 -11.87 -6.41 -21.51
C GLU A 420 -13.12 -5.59 -21.19
N ASP A 421 -13.00 -4.61 -20.30
CA ASP A 421 -14.07 -3.67 -19.96
C ASP A 421 -14.22 -2.51 -20.97
N GLY A 422 -13.42 -2.50 -22.05
CA GLY A 422 -13.52 -1.49 -23.11
C GLY A 422 -13.09 -0.08 -22.66
N LEU A 423 -12.22 0.06 -21.66
CA LEU A 423 -11.80 1.34 -21.08
C LEU A 423 -10.54 1.94 -21.74
N LEU A 424 -9.88 1.24 -22.66
CA LEU A 424 -8.66 1.68 -23.32
C LEU A 424 -8.89 2.43 -24.64
N GLN A 425 -10.06 3.01 -24.89
CA GLN A 425 -10.39 3.65 -26.17
C GLN A 425 -9.53 4.89 -26.47
N GLN A 426 -9.01 5.56 -25.45
CA GLN A 426 -8.21 6.79 -25.58
C GLN A 426 -6.75 6.60 -25.12
N PHE A 427 -6.37 5.38 -24.73
CA PHE A 427 -5.03 5.06 -24.25
C PHE A 427 -4.58 3.71 -24.84
N ASP A 428 -3.47 3.70 -25.55
CA ASP A 428 -2.86 2.48 -26.11
C ASP A 428 -1.73 1.99 -25.18
N PRO A 429 -1.90 0.90 -24.41
CA PRO A 429 -0.89 0.36 -23.52
C PRO A 429 0.15 -0.52 -24.22
N THR A 430 0.09 -0.71 -25.55
CA THR A 430 0.91 -1.66 -26.30
C THR A 430 2.40 -1.52 -25.98
N GLY A 431 2.92 -0.28 -25.97
CA GLY A 431 4.34 -0.03 -25.67
C GLY A 431 4.73 -0.49 -24.26
N MET A 432 3.95 -0.10 -23.27
CA MET A 432 4.17 -0.49 -21.86
C MET A 432 4.09 -2.02 -21.69
N VAL A 433 3.05 -2.64 -22.22
CA VAL A 433 2.80 -4.09 -22.05
C VAL A 433 3.92 -4.91 -22.68
N LEU A 434 4.33 -4.60 -23.93
CA LEU A 434 5.38 -5.36 -24.60
C LEU A 434 6.74 -5.15 -23.94
N ALA A 435 7.06 -3.93 -23.52
CA ALA A 435 8.29 -3.64 -22.78
C ALA A 435 8.33 -4.39 -21.43
N ALA A 436 7.23 -4.38 -20.67
CA ALA A 436 7.14 -5.12 -19.41
C ALA A 436 7.28 -6.64 -19.60
N ALA A 437 6.64 -7.20 -20.63
CA ALA A 437 6.79 -8.62 -20.98
C ALA A 437 8.24 -8.98 -21.36
N GLY A 438 8.93 -8.10 -22.09
CA GLY A 438 10.35 -8.24 -22.41
C GLY A 438 11.23 -8.20 -21.16
N ALA A 439 11.03 -7.22 -20.29
CA ALA A 439 11.74 -7.10 -19.02
C ALA A 439 11.52 -8.33 -18.11
N LEU A 440 10.29 -8.84 -18.07
CA LEU A 440 9.94 -10.06 -17.31
C LEU A 440 10.75 -11.27 -17.79
N ILE A 441 10.88 -11.44 -19.12
CA ILE A 441 11.65 -12.54 -19.70
C ILE A 441 13.16 -12.33 -19.52
N ALA A 442 13.64 -11.10 -19.66
CA ALA A 442 15.06 -10.76 -19.51
C ALA A 442 15.58 -11.00 -18.09
N ASN A 443 14.77 -10.71 -17.07
CA ASN A 443 15.11 -10.87 -15.67
C ASN A 443 14.66 -12.21 -15.06
N GLY A 444 13.74 -12.93 -15.73
CA GLY A 444 13.23 -14.21 -15.27
C GLY A 444 14.13 -15.42 -15.62
N PRO A 445 13.70 -16.63 -15.24
CA PRO A 445 12.42 -16.97 -14.59
C PRO A 445 12.37 -16.76 -13.08
N MET A 446 13.50 -16.47 -12.44
CA MET A 446 13.63 -16.28 -11.00
C MET A 446 13.41 -14.81 -10.64
N THR A 447 12.64 -14.55 -9.59
CA THR A 447 12.57 -13.20 -9.04
C THR A 447 13.77 -12.92 -8.14
N ALA A 448 14.24 -11.67 -8.11
CA ALA A 448 15.30 -11.28 -7.17
C ALA A 448 14.76 -11.17 -5.73
N GLU A 449 13.48 -10.78 -5.58
CA GLU A 449 12.68 -10.90 -4.35
C GLU A 449 11.24 -11.31 -4.70
N GLU A 450 10.59 -12.04 -3.82
CA GLU A 450 9.16 -12.39 -3.94
C GLU A 450 8.29 -11.33 -3.23
N ARG A 451 6.95 -11.48 -3.29
CA ARG A 451 5.98 -10.50 -2.81
C ARG A 451 6.13 -10.03 -1.36
N TRP A 452 6.90 -10.73 -0.53
CA TRP A 452 7.20 -10.33 0.86
C TRP A 452 8.51 -9.56 1.03
N GLU A 453 9.23 -9.31 -0.09
CA GLU A 453 10.43 -8.45 -0.15
C GLU A 453 11.63 -9.00 0.66
N GLU A 454 11.79 -10.33 0.69
CA GLU A 454 12.80 -10.94 1.56
C GLU A 454 13.69 -11.99 0.88
N GLN A 455 13.15 -12.72 -0.11
CA GLN A 455 13.86 -13.87 -0.68
C GLN A 455 13.77 -13.89 -2.21
N GLY A 456 14.88 -14.26 -2.86
CA GLY A 456 14.97 -14.47 -4.30
C GLY A 456 14.89 -15.95 -4.70
N GLY A 457 14.24 -16.24 -5.83
CA GLY A 457 14.11 -17.59 -6.33
C GLY A 457 12.84 -17.85 -7.15
N TYR A 458 12.35 -19.09 -7.09
CA TYR A 458 11.10 -19.51 -7.72
C TYR A 458 9.98 -19.51 -6.70
N SER A 459 9.15 -18.47 -6.72
CA SER A 459 7.95 -18.35 -5.88
C SER A 459 6.71 -18.73 -6.69
N PRO A 460 5.81 -19.57 -6.17
CA PRO A 460 4.58 -19.93 -6.87
C PRO A 460 3.65 -18.73 -7.13
N SER A 461 3.64 -17.74 -6.23
CA SER A 461 2.92 -16.49 -6.40
C SER A 461 3.47 -15.68 -7.57
N THR A 462 4.77 -15.40 -7.58
CA THR A 462 5.42 -14.64 -8.66
C THR A 462 5.28 -15.36 -10.01
N LEU A 463 5.45 -16.68 -10.04
CA LEU A 463 5.27 -17.46 -11.27
C LEU A 463 3.83 -17.43 -11.77
N ALA A 464 2.83 -17.43 -10.86
CA ALA A 464 1.43 -17.30 -11.24
C ALA A 464 1.17 -15.96 -11.96
N ALA A 465 1.64 -14.86 -11.38
CA ALA A 465 1.52 -13.54 -11.98
C ALA A 465 2.24 -13.45 -13.34
N ASN A 466 3.47 -13.99 -13.43
CA ASN A 466 4.28 -13.99 -14.65
C ASN A 466 3.60 -14.78 -15.79
N ILE A 467 3.11 -15.98 -15.51
CA ILE A 467 2.40 -16.81 -16.48
C ILE A 467 1.14 -16.08 -16.98
N ALA A 468 0.36 -15.54 -16.05
CA ALA A 468 -0.85 -14.81 -16.37
C ALA A 468 -0.56 -13.58 -17.23
N ALA A 469 0.41 -12.76 -16.85
CA ALA A 469 0.81 -11.57 -17.57
C ALA A 469 1.31 -11.87 -19.00
N LEU A 470 2.15 -12.90 -19.17
CA LEU A 470 2.66 -13.29 -20.50
C LEU A 470 1.53 -13.74 -21.44
N VAL A 471 0.56 -14.50 -20.92
CA VAL A 471 -0.63 -14.88 -21.70
C VAL A 471 -1.47 -13.67 -22.06
N CYS A 472 -1.72 -12.76 -21.13
CA CYS A 472 -2.45 -11.52 -21.37
C CYS A 472 -1.75 -10.60 -22.38
N ALA A 473 -0.41 -10.49 -22.34
CA ALA A 473 0.37 -9.65 -23.22
C ALA A 473 0.25 -10.03 -24.71
N THR A 474 -0.13 -11.28 -25.00
CA THR A 474 -0.35 -11.74 -26.39
C THR A 474 -1.41 -10.93 -27.12
N LYS A 475 -2.33 -10.30 -26.43
CA LYS A 475 -3.37 -9.43 -27.00
C LYS A 475 -2.78 -8.25 -27.80
N TRP A 476 -1.61 -7.77 -27.42
CA TRP A 476 -0.92 -6.63 -28.06
C TRP A 476 0.27 -7.03 -28.91
N ALA A 477 0.60 -8.32 -28.99
CA ALA A 477 1.74 -8.83 -29.72
C ALA A 477 1.35 -9.25 -31.16
N ASN A 478 2.30 -9.15 -32.11
CA ASN A 478 2.15 -9.81 -33.39
C ASN A 478 2.20 -11.34 -33.22
N ALA A 479 1.77 -12.09 -34.23
CA ALA A 479 1.63 -13.55 -34.17
C ALA A 479 2.93 -14.27 -33.76
N GLN A 480 4.10 -13.84 -34.25
CA GLN A 480 5.39 -14.43 -33.92
C GLN A 480 5.75 -14.18 -32.43
N THR A 481 5.60 -12.97 -31.99
CA THR A 481 5.87 -12.59 -30.59
C THR A 481 4.86 -13.23 -29.67
N ALA A 482 3.58 -13.26 -30.02
CA ALA A 482 2.55 -13.95 -29.23
C ALA A 482 2.89 -15.43 -29.04
N GLN A 483 3.34 -16.12 -30.09
CA GLN A 483 3.79 -17.52 -29.98
C GLN A 483 4.99 -17.65 -29.02
N PHE A 484 5.98 -16.75 -29.11
CA PHE A 484 7.14 -16.74 -28.23
C PHE A 484 6.75 -16.52 -26.75
N LEU A 485 5.85 -15.57 -26.48
CA LEU A 485 5.33 -15.30 -25.13
C LEU A 485 4.60 -16.52 -24.54
N LEU A 486 3.76 -17.17 -25.36
CA LEU A 486 3.05 -18.39 -24.94
C LEU A 486 4.02 -19.54 -24.66
N GLU A 487 5.06 -19.72 -25.49
CA GLU A 487 6.07 -20.76 -25.27
C GLU A 487 6.87 -20.52 -23.98
N TYR A 488 7.14 -19.24 -23.64
CA TYR A 488 7.80 -18.91 -22.37
C TYR A 488 6.84 -19.13 -21.17
N ALA A 489 5.58 -18.74 -21.28
CA ALA A 489 4.56 -19.02 -20.26
C ALA A 489 4.39 -20.52 -20.02
N ASP A 490 4.38 -21.32 -21.12
CA ASP A 490 4.29 -22.79 -21.04
C ASP A 490 5.55 -23.42 -20.41
N PHE A 491 6.72 -22.85 -20.65
CA PHE A 491 7.96 -23.24 -19.98
C PHE A 491 7.83 -23.02 -18.46
N LEU A 492 7.38 -21.84 -18.02
CA LEU A 492 7.19 -21.57 -16.60
C LEU A 492 6.15 -22.52 -15.98
N GLU A 493 5.02 -22.68 -16.64
CA GLU A 493 3.92 -23.56 -16.17
C GLU A 493 4.37 -25.00 -16.02
N SER A 494 5.15 -25.51 -16.97
CA SER A 494 5.64 -26.89 -16.93
C SER A 494 6.66 -27.18 -15.84
N HIS A 495 7.25 -26.13 -15.25
CA HIS A 495 8.25 -26.24 -14.17
C HIS A 495 7.68 -25.93 -12.77
N LEU A 496 6.42 -25.46 -12.68
CA LEU A 496 5.83 -25.06 -11.40
C LEU A 496 6.02 -26.09 -10.30
N GLU A 497 5.64 -27.36 -10.56
CA GLU A 497 5.73 -28.40 -9.56
C GLU A 497 7.16 -28.84 -9.28
N SER A 498 8.04 -28.85 -10.30
CA SER A 498 9.44 -29.20 -10.09
C SER A 498 10.23 -28.17 -9.28
N TRP A 499 9.87 -26.90 -9.39
CA TRP A 499 10.52 -25.82 -8.63
C TRP A 499 9.87 -25.54 -7.28
N CYS A 500 8.52 -25.61 -7.22
CA CYS A 500 7.80 -25.07 -6.08
C CYS A 500 7.06 -26.11 -5.24
N VAL A 501 7.12 -27.41 -5.59
CA VAL A 501 6.43 -28.45 -4.85
C VAL A 501 7.41 -29.45 -4.22
N THR A 502 7.40 -29.54 -2.90
CA THR A 502 8.08 -30.64 -2.20
C THR A 502 7.30 -31.95 -2.30
N THR A 503 8.00 -33.06 -2.31
CA THR A 503 7.44 -34.41 -2.16
C THR A 503 7.89 -35.08 -0.83
N GLN A 504 8.63 -34.36 -0.02
CA GLN A 504 9.20 -34.80 1.25
C GLN A 504 8.77 -33.89 2.43
N GLY A 505 7.64 -33.20 2.30
CA GLY A 505 7.10 -32.37 3.37
C GLY A 505 6.80 -33.16 4.64
N SER A 506 7.09 -32.56 5.80
CA SER A 506 6.92 -33.16 7.14
C SER A 506 5.99 -32.35 8.05
N LEU A 507 5.53 -31.16 7.60
CA LEU A 507 4.73 -30.22 8.40
C LEU A 507 3.37 -30.79 8.81
N VAL A 508 2.74 -31.59 7.93
CA VAL A 508 1.44 -32.23 8.20
C VAL A 508 1.53 -33.74 7.94
N PRO A 509 1.26 -34.58 8.94
CA PRO A 509 1.28 -36.04 8.77
C PRO A 509 0.38 -36.50 7.62
N GLY A 510 0.94 -37.30 6.71
CA GLY A 510 0.21 -37.82 5.56
C GLY A 510 0.07 -36.86 4.36
N VAL A 511 0.64 -35.68 4.40
CA VAL A 511 0.65 -34.70 3.31
C VAL A 511 2.10 -34.35 2.93
N PRO A 512 2.85 -35.27 2.31
CA PRO A 512 4.26 -35.03 1.97
C PRO A 512 4.42 -34.13 0.73
N ARG A 513 3.38 -33.94 -0.08
CA ARG A 513 3.45 -33.17 -1.33
C ARG A 513 2.65 -31.89 -1.19
N HIS A 514 3.34 -30.75 -1.24
CA HIS A 514 2.70 -29.44 -1.18
C HIS A 514 3.59 -28.34 -1.78
N TYR A 515 3.00 -27.20 -2.14
CA TYR A 515 3.75 -25.99 -2.51
C TYR A 515 4.53 -25.46 -1.31
N ILE A 516 5.77 -25.01 -1.58
CA ILE A 516 6.64 -24.31 -0.63
C ILE A 516 6.53 -22.80 -0.89
N ARG A 517 6.97 -21.95 0.06
CA ARG A 517 6.99 -20.49 -0.11
C ARG A 517 7.83 -20.07 -1.33
N ILE A 518 9.06 -20.55 -1.40
CA ILE A 518 10.01 -20.20 -2.47
C ILE A 518 11.17 -21.22 -2.50
N LEU A 519 11.63 -21.53 -3.69
CA LEU A 519 12.88 -22.25 -3.88
C LEU A 519 14.00 -21.24 -4.18
N PRO A 520 14.99 -21.03 -3.29
CA PRO A 520 16.14 -20.17 -3.56
C PRO A 520 16.90 -20.62 -4.82
N ALA A 521 17.09 -19.69 -5.73
CA ALA A 521 17.74 -19.97 -7.02
C ALA A 521 19.28 -19.90 -6.92
N TYR A 522 19.78 -19.11 -5.97
CA TYR A 522 21.21 -18.99 -5.67
C TYR A 522 21.46 -19.26 -4.20
N VAL A 523 22.49 -20.06 -3.94
CA VAL A 523 22.99 -20.32 -2.59
C VAL A 523 24.44 -19.86 -2.54
N ASN A 524 24.76 -18.91 -1.65
CA ASN A 524 26.12 -18.32 -1.54
C ASN A 524 26.67 -17.77 -2.88
N GLY A 525 25.79 -17.17 -3.71
CA GLY A 525 26.15 -16.60 -5.01
C GLY A 525 26.37 -17.62 -6.14
N VAL A 526 26.09 -18.89 -5.90
CA VAL A 526 26.21 -19.96 -6.91
C VAL A 526 24.81 -20.40 -7.30
N PHE A 527 24.57 -20.56 -8.63
CA PHE A 527 23.31 -21.09 -9.14
C PHE A 527 23.05 -22.49 -8.56
N ASN A 528 21.89 -22.63 -7.93
CA ASN A 528 21.49 -23.85 -7.23
C ASN A 528 20.96 -24.89 -8.23
N PHE A 529 21.80 -25.89 -8.52
CA PHE A 529 21.41 -26.99 -9.41
C PHE A 529 21.83 -28.35 -8.81
N PRO A 530 20.97 -29.36 -8.81
CA PRO A 530 19.61 -29.36 -9.36
C PRO A 530 18.67 -28.43 -8.57
N GLU A 531 17.70 -27.85 -9.29
CA GLU A 531 16.65 -27.01 -8.72
C GLU A 531 15.67 -27.89 -7.92
N ASP A 532 16.04 -28.28 -6.69
CA ASP A 532 15.34 -29.28 -5.89
C ASP A 532 14.71 -28.67 -4.62
N PRO A 533 13.38 -28.57 -4.53
CA PRO A 533 12.68 -28.04 -3.36
C PRO A 533 12.80 -28.94 -2.10
N ASN A 534 13.26 -30.19 -2.24
CA ASN A 534 13.35 -31.12 -1.11
C ASN A 534 14.65 -30.97 -0.29
N THR A 535 15.70 -30.43 -0.89
CA THR A 535 17.05 -30.43 -0.29
C THR A 535 17.67 -29.05 -0.13
N THR A 536 17.04 -28.03 -0.70
CA THR A 536 17.55 -26.65 -0.66
C THR A 536 17.32 -26.01 0.70
N GLN A 537 18.29 -25.24 1.19
CA GLN A 537 18.18 -24.45 2.42
C GLN A 537 17.69 -23.03 2.12
N ILE A 538 16.98 -22.44 3.08
CA ILE A 538 16.47 -21.06 3.03
C ILE A 538 16.74 -20.35 4.36
N GLY A 539 17.20 -19.11 4.30
CA GLY A 539 17.30 -18.24 5.47
C GLY A 539 15.96 -17.55 5.75
N VAL A 540 15.48 -17.62 6.98
CA VAL A 540 14.25 -16.94 7.42
C VAL A 540 14.50 -16.32 8.79
N SER A 541 14.29 -15.02 8.92
CA SER A 541 14.40 -14.29 10.20
C SER A 541 15.68 -14.57 10.98
N GLY A 542 16.80 -14.68 10.26
CA GLY A 542 18.12 -14.93 10.85
C GLY A 542 18.42 -16.40 11.19
N SER A 543 17.56 -17.34 10.84
CA SER A 543 17.74 -18.79 11.00
C SER A 543 17.72 -19.51 9.66
N GLU A 544 18.36 -20.67 9.56
CA GLU A 544 18.31 -21.53 8.38
C GLU A 544 17.30 -22.66 8.57
N TYR A 545 16.53 -22.94 7.52
CA TYR A 545 15.53 -24.01 7.43
C TYR A 545 15.68 -24.76 6.10
N ASN A 546 15.07 -25.94 5.99
CA ASN A 546 14.86 -26.52 4.67
C ASN A 546 13.72 -25.78 3.96
N ALA A 547 13.84 -25.53 2.67
CA ALA A 547 12.81 -24.84 1.91
C ALA A 547 11.43 -25.53 1.96
N ASN A 548 11.42 -26.87 2.06
CA ASN A 548 10.22 -27.69 2.21
C ASN A 548 9.51 -27.56 3.57
N GLU A 549 10.10 -26.84 4.52
CA GLU A 549 9.52 -26.54 5.84
C GLU A 549 8.93 -25.13 5.92
N ILE A 550 9.10 -24.31 4.87
CA ILE A 550 8.58 -22.94 4.84
C ILE A 550 7.44 -22.82 3.82
N VAL A 551 6.25 -22.48 4.31
CA VAL A 551 5.04 -22.40 3.51
C VAL A 551 4.35 -21.04 3.64
N ASP A 552 3.76 -20.58 2.55
CA ASP A 552 2.83 -19.45 2.49
C ASP A 552 1.61 -19.78 1.65
N ALA A 553 0.67 -18.86 1.52
CA ALA A 553 -0.54 -19.03 0.72
C ALA A 553 -0.38 -18.55 -0.74
N GLY A 554 0.81 -18.17 -1.20
CA GLY A 554 1.05 -17.55 -2.50
C GLY A 554 0.66 -18.43 -3.70
N PHE A 555 0.69 -19.76 -3.57
CA PHE A 555 0.25 -20.69 -4.61
C PHE A 555 -1.25 -20.56 -4.94
N LEU A 556 -2.07 -19.94 -4.07
CA LEU A 556 -3.50 -19.70 -4.35
C LEU A 556 -3.72 -18.80 -5.58
N GLU A 557 -2.74 -17.97 -5.93
CA GLU A 557 -2.77 -17.16 -7.14
C GLU A 557 -2.79 -18.01 -8.43
N LEU A 558 -2.26 -19.24 -8.40
CA LEU A 558 -2.39 -20.20 -9.51
C LEU A 558 -3.87 -20.53 -9.81
N VAL A 559 -4.68 -20.61 -8.76
CA VAL A 559 -6.13 -20.82 -8.89
C VAL A 559 -6.83 -19.52 -9.25
N ARG A 560 -6.44 -18.42 -8.61
CA ARG A 560 -7.04 -17.10 -8.77
C ARG A 560 -6.98 -16.62 -10.23
N TYR A 561 -5.82 -16.78 -10.90
CA TYR A 561 -5.66 -16.38 -12.30
C TYR A 561 -6.07 -17.44 -13.33
N GLY A 562 -6.41 -18.66 -12.88
CA GLY A 562 -6.90 -19.71 -13.77
C GLY A 562 -5.82 -20.67 -14.31
N ILE A 563 -4.61 -20.72 -13.74
CA ILE A 563 -3.52 -21.63 -14.17
C ILE A 563 -3.79 -23.05 -13.66
N ARG A 564 -4.28 -23.19 -12.43
CA ARG A 564 -4.66 -24.48 -11.83
C ARG A 564 -6.14 -24.46 -11.44
N ALA A 565 -6.76 -25.62 -11.51
CA ALA A 565 -8.10 -25.80 -10.97
C ALA A 565 -8.05 -25.87 -9.43
N ALA A 566 -9.07 -25.38 -8.75
CA ALA A 566 -9.12 -25.41 -7.28
C ALA A 566 -9.11 -26.83 -6.69
N ASN A 567 -9.55 -27.81 -7.44
CA ASN A 567 -9.54 -29.23 -7.07
C ASN A 567 -8.28 -29.98 -7.54
N ASP A 568 -7.25 -29.30 -8.04
CA ASP A 568 -5.96 -29.93 -8.32
C ASP A 568 -5.42 -30.60 -7.05
N PRO A 569 -4.96 -31.87 -7.11
CA PRO A 569 -4.51 -32.57 -5.92
C PRO A 569 -3.39 -31.89 -5.15
N VAL A 570 -2.45 -31.21 -5.84
CA VAL A 570 -1.37 -30.48 -5.17
C VAL A 570 -1.88 -29.22 -4.49
N ILE A 571 -2.79 -28.49 -5.13
CA ILE A 571 -3.47 -27.33 -4.55
C ILE A 571 -4.23 -27.76 -3.28
N VAL A 572 -5.06 -28.80 -3.36
CA VAL A 572 -5.84 -29.30 -2.21
C VAL A 572 -4.94 -29.74 -1.04
N ASP A 573 -3.85 -30.43 -1.33
CA ASP A 573 -2.89 -30.83 -0.30
C ASP A 573 -2.16 -29.63 0.30
N SER A 574 -1.77 -28.65 -0.51
CA SER A 574 -1.14 -27.42 -0.04
C SER A 574 -2.05 -26.56 0.84
N VAL A 575 -3.35 -26.49 0.51
CA VAL A 575 -4.35 -25.82 1.37
C VAL A 575 -4.45 -26.47 2.74
N LYS A 576 -4.41 -27.83 2.82
CA LYS A 576 -4.37 -28.53 4.12
C LYS A 576 -3.15 -28.14 4.96
N VAL A 577 -1.98 -27.99 4.30
CA VAL A 577 -0.73 -27.61 4.98
C VAL A 577 -0.82 -26.17 5.46
N VAL A 578 -1.24 -25.25 4.61
CA VAL A 578 -1.41 -23.82 4.96
C VAL A 578 -2.42 -23.64 6.09
N ASP A 579 -3.58 -24.27 5.99
CA ASP A 579 -4.62 -24.21 7.05
C ASP A 579 -4.13 -24.84 8.38
N ALA A 580 -3.19 -25.77 8.36
CA ALA A 580 -2.63 -26.37 9.58
C ALA A 580 -1.46 -25.55 10.17
N VAL A 581 -0.68 -24.85 9.35
CA VAL A 581 0.61 -24.25 9.75
C VAL A 581 0.53 -22.74 9.97
N ILE A 582 -0.16 -22.01 9.08
CA ILE A 582 -0.16 -20.53 9.12
C ILE A 582 -1.55 -19.92 9.35
N ARG A 583 -2.61 -20.73 9.46
CA ARG A 583 -3.94 -20.25 9.87
C ARG A 583 -3.98 -20.03 11.38
N LYS A 584 -4.60 -18.94 11.77
CA LYS A 584 -4.97 -18.63 13.16
C LYS A 584 -6.48 -18.36 13.23
N ASP A 585 -7.18 -19.03 14.12
CA ASP A 585 -8.59 -18.74 14.39
C ASP A 585 -8.69 -17.80 15.58
N LEU A 586 -9.18 -16.59 15.34
CA LEU A 586 -9.47 -15.57 16.34
C LEU A 586 -11.00 -15.40 16.48
N GLN A 587 -11.44 -14.63 17.47
CA GLN A 587 -12.87 -14.35 17.66
C GLN A 587 -13.51 -13.70 16.40
N GLN A 588 -12.74 -12.87 15.69
CA GLN A 588 -13.15 -12.23 14.44
C GLN A 588 -13.32 -13.21 13.30
N GLY A 589 -12.58 -14.31 13.29
CA GLY A 589 -12.61 -15.37 12.29
C GLY A 589 -11.21 -15.86 11.92
N PRO A 590 -11.10 -16.66 10.85
CA PRO A 590 -9.82 -17.17 10.38
C PRO A 590 -8.96 -16.02 9.79
N VAL A 591 -7.69 -16.03 10.12
CA VAL A 591 -6.66 -15.10 9.62
C VAL A 591 -5.36 -15.88 9.42
N PHE A 592 -4.43 -15.37 8.60
CA PHE A 592 -3.25 -16.13 8.19
C PHE A 592 -1.99 -15.29 8.38
N TYR A 593 -0.90 -15.95 8.79
CA TYR A 593 0.45 -15.38 8.72
C TYR A 593 0.92 -15.33 7.28
N ARG A 594 1.86 -14.44 6.94
CA ARG A 594 2.51 -14.42 5.63
C ARG A 594 3.13 -15.78 5.32
N TYR A 595 3.92 -16.28 6.25
CA TYR A 595 4.54 -17.62 6.24
C TYR A 595 4.95 -18.01 7.66
N ASN A 596 5.29 -19.26 7.89
CA ASN A 596 5.78 -19.70 9.21
C ASN A 596 7.21 -19.18 9.46
N HIS A 597 7.52 -18.84 10.72
CA HIS A 597 8.77 -18.23 11.20
C HIS A 597 9.01 -16.79 10.71
N ASP A 598 7.96 -16.10 10.26
CA ASP A 598 8.01 -14.70 9.87
C ASP A 598 8.50 -13.81 11.03
N GLY A 599 9.42 -12.90 10.73
CA GLY A 599 9.98 -11.92 11.68
C GLY A 599 9.44 -10.50 11.54
N TYR A 600 8.52 -10.25 10.58
CA TYR A 600 7.96 -8.93 10.37
C TYR A 600 6.68 -8.72 11.16
N GLY A 601 6.79 -8.07 12.29
CA GLY A 601 5.64 -7.75 13.15
C GLY A 601 6.04 -7.38 14.56
N GLN A 602 5.06 -7.02 15.36
CA GLN A 602 5.21 -6.54 16.71
C GLN A 602 5.69 -7.62 17.67
N GLY A 603 6.64 -7.29 18.55
CA GLY A 603 7.20 -8.19 19.55
C GLY A 603 6.15 -8.73 20.54
N SER A 604 6.49 -9.79 21.28
CA SER A 604 5.56 -10.49 22.18
C SER A 604 5.02 -9.63 23.35
N GLU A 605 5.74 -8.59 23.74
CA GLU A 605 5.35 -7.64 24.78
C GLU A 605 4.86 -6.30 24.20
N GLY A 606 4.49 -6.29 22.93
CA GLY A 606 3.97 -5.12 22.25
C GLY A 606 5.03 -4.11 21.75
N GLN A 607 6.31 -4.50 21.71
CA GLN A 607 7.36 -3.63 21.16
C GLN A 607 7.17 -3.44 19.66
N ALA A 608 7.31 -2.19 19.20
CA ALA A 608 7.30 -1.89 17.77
C ALA A 608 8.40 -2.67 17.02
N TRP A 609 8.13 -3.07 15.79
CA TRP A 609 9.13 -3.69 14.94
C TRP A 609 10.24 -2.68 14.58
N THR A 610 11.49 -3.11 14.73
CA THR A 610 12.69 -2.28 14.45
C THR A 610 13.72 -3.04 13.61
N GLY A 611 13.25 -3.89 12.66
CA GLY A 611 14.08 -4.79 11.87
C GLY A 611 14.03 -6.24 12.35
N THR A 612 13.55 -6.49 13.55
CA THR A 612 13.34 -7.82 14.13
C THR A 612 12.06 -7.84 14.93
N GLY A 613 11.30 -8.93 14.89
CA GLY A 613 10.03 -9.07 15.57
C GLY A 613 9.42 -10.46 15.43
N ILE A 614 8.11 -10.53 15.53
CA ILE A 614 7.33 -11.76 15.36
C ILE A 614 6.24 -11.46 14.35
N GLY A 615 6.21 -12.21 13.25
CA GLY A 615 5.17 -12.08 12.22
C GLY A 615 3.79 -12.18 12.82
N ARG A 616 2.90 -11.23 12.46
CA ARG A 616 1.50 -11.23 12.90
C ARG A 616 0.60 -11.58 11.74
N PRO A 617 -0.62 -12.12 12.01
CA PRO A 617 -1.52 -12.50 10.93
C PRO A 617 -2.06 -11.28 10.16
N TRP A 618 -2.29 -11.47 8.86
CA TRP A 618 -2.72 -10.44 7.92
C TRP A 618 -4.16 -10.67 7.46
N PRO A 619 -5.10 -9.78 7.71
CA PRO A 619 -6.49 -9.90 7.26
C PRO A 619 -6.63 -10.09 5.74
N LEU A 620 -5.81 -9.44 4.92
CA LEU A 620 -5.87 -9.59 3.47
C LEU A 620 -5.76 -11.06 3.02
N LEU A 621 -4.96 -11.88 3.71
CA LEU A 621 -4.80 -13.31 3.39
C LEU A 621 -6.07 -14.12 3.65
N SER A 622 -6.94 -13.65 4.55
CA SER A 622 -8.28 -14.21 4.70
C SER A 622 -9.12 -13.97 3.43
N GLY A 623 -8.96 -12.83 2.78
CA GLY A 623 -9.60 -12.54 1.49
C GLY A 623 -9.08 -13.47 0.38
N GLU A 624 -7.76 -13.63 0.25
CA GLU A 624 -7.15 -14.55 -0.72
C GLU A 624 -7.67 -15.99 -0.51
N ARG A 625 -7.74 -16.44 0.74
CA ARG A 625 -8.28 -17.77 1.07
C ARG A 625 -9.78 -17.87 0.77
N GLY A 626 -10.54 -16.77 0.93
CA GLY A 626 -11.95 -16.68 0.57
C GLY A 626 -12.18 -16.83 -0.95
N HIS A 627 -11.33 -16.21 -1.78
CA HIS A 627 -11.37 -16.40 -3.23
C HIS A 627 -11.12 -17.85 -3.64
N TYR A 628 -10.16 -18.52 -3.00
CA TYR A 628 -9.96 -19.95 -3.23
C TYR A 628 -11.20 -20.77 -2.84
N GLU A 629 -11.81 -20.48 -1.69
CA GLU A 629 -13.01 -21.20 -1.23
C GLU A 629 -14.15 -21.08 -2.26
N LEU A 630 -14.37 -19.89 -2.80
CA LEU A 630 -15.34 -19.66 -3.87
C LEU A 630 -14.99 -20.48 -5.13
N ALA A 631 -13.71 -20.42 -5.57
CA ALA A 631 -13.24 -21.16 -6.74
C ALA A 631 -13.38 -22.68 -6.57
N ALA A 632 -13.28 -23.18 -5.34
CA ALA A 632 -13.49 -24.59 -4.99
C ALA A 632 -14.97 -24.99 -4.88
N GLY A 633 -15.89 -24.05 -5.04
CA GLY A 633 -17.35 -24.28 -4.89
C GLY A 633 -17.81 -24.36 -3.44
N GLY A 634 -16.98 -23.95 -2.49
CA GLY A 634 -17.31 -23.83 -1.07
C GLY A 634 -17.98 -22.51 -0.73
N ASP A 635 -18.23 -22.25 0.57
CA ASP A 635 -18.82 -21.03 1.08
C ASP A 635 -17.74 -20.06 1.61
N PRO A 636 -17.43 -18.97 0.89
CA PRO A 636 -16.42 -17.98 1.29
C PRO A 636 -16.89 -17.05 2.41
N THR A 637 -18.14 -17.13 2.86
CA THR A 637 -18.75 -16.18 3.80
C THR A 637 -17.98 -16.06 5.11
N ILE A 638 -17.38 -17.14 5.62
CA ILE A 638 -16.59 -17.08 6.86
C ILE A 638 -15.39 -16.15 6.75
N TYR A 639 -14.73 -16.09 5.59
CA TYR A 639 -13.59 -15.24 5.32
C TYR A 639 -14.01 -13.78 5.12
N LEU A 640 -15.13 -13.57 4.42
CA LEU A 640 -15.70 -12.23 4.26
C LEU A 640 -16.10 -11.63 5.63
N ARG A 641 -16.80 -12.42 6.47
CA ARG A 641 -17.16 -11.98 7.82
C ARG A 641 -15.94 -11.75 8.73
N ALA A 642 -14.85 -12.48 8.52
CA ALA A 642 -13.60 -12.23 9.22
C ALA A 642 -13.05 -10.85 8.87
N LEU A 643 -12.97 -10.48 7.59
CA LEU A 643 -12.54 -9.15 7.13
C LEU A 643 -13.42 -8.04 7.73
N GLU A 644 -14.74 -8.18 7.67
CA GLU A 644 -15.69 -7.21 8.25
C GLU A 644 -15.46 -7.02 9.76
N ARG A 645 -15.19 -8.10 10.51
CA ARG A 645 -14.93 -8.03 11.95
C ARG A 645 -13.55 -7.49 12.29
N PHE A 646 -12.52 -7.75 11.46
CA PHE A 646 -11.19 -7.16 11.63
C PHE A 646 -11.18 -5.65 11.35
N ALA A 647 -12.04 -5.17 10.44
CA ALA A 647 -12.24 -3.75 10.23
C ALA A 647 -12.93 -3.05 11.43
N GLY A 648 -13.72 -3.81 12.20
CA GLY A 648 -14.36 -3.36 13.43
C GLY A 648 -15.24 -2.13 13.27
N GLU A 649 -15.45 -1.39 14.36
CA GLU A 649 -16.27 -0.16 14.35
C GLU A 649 -15.64 0.96 13.53
N ARG A 650 -14.31 0.97 13.41
CA ARG A 650 -13.54 1.93 12.61
C ARG A 650 -13.76 1.75 11.11
N ARG A 651 -14.14 0.54 10.69
CA ARG A 651 -14.29 0.13 9.27
C ARG A 651 -13.02 0.37 8.44
N LEU A 652 -11.87 0.26 9.07
CA LEU A 652 -10.56 0.31 8.44
C LEU A 652 -9.87 -1.04 8.60
N LEU A 653 -9.36 -1.57 7.49
CA LEU A 653 -8.67 -2.86 7.50
C LEU A 653 -7.18 -2.65 7.78
N PRO A 654 -6.64 -3.30 8.84
CA PRO A 654 -5.22 -3.23 9.14
C PRO A 654 -4.39 -4.17 8.26
N GLU A 655 -3.10 -3.90 8.19
CA GLU A 655 -2.11 -4.84 7.67
C GLU A 655 -2.02 -6.08 8.55
N GLN A 656 -1.81 -5.89 9.85
CA GLN A 656 -1.61 -6.96 10.81
C GLN A 656 -2.55 -6.82 12.01
N VAL A 657 -2.95 -7.96 12.57
CA VAL A 657 -3.75 -8.03 13.80
C VAL A 657 -2.99 -8.70 14.92
N TRP A 658 -3.26 -8.27 16.15
CA TRP A 658 -2.67 -8.86 17.35
C TRP A 658 -3.31 -10.23 17.65
N ASP A 659 -2.49 -11.25 17.81
CA ASP A 659 -2.92 -12.65 17.94
C ASP A 659 -2.51 -13.30 19.26
N MET A 660 -2.04 -12.50 20.22
CA MET A 660 -1.62 -12.91 21.56
C MET A 660 -2.58 -12.34 22.62
N PRO A 661 -2.44 -12.74 23.90
CA PRO A 661 -3.23 -12.16 25.01
C PRO A 661 -3.17 -10.64 25.04
N ASP A 662 -4.24 -10.03 25.52
CA ASP A 662 -4.38 -8.58 25.57
C ASP A 662 -3.26 -7.92 26.39
N LEU A 663 -2.78 -6.81 25.86
CA LEU A 663 -1.88 -5.88 26.51
C LEU A 663 -2.58 -4.50 26.68
N PRO A 664 -2.06 -3.58 27.48
CA PRO A 664 -2.73 -2.28 27.72
C PRO A 664 -3.09 -1.50 26.43
N ALA A 665 -2.30 -1.67 25.35
CA ALA A 665 -2.51 -0.97 24.08
C ALA A 665 -2.89 -1.90 22.92
N LEU A 666 -2.99 -3.21 23.13
CA LEU A 666 -3.22 -4.20 22.08
C LEU A 666 -4.27 -5.21 22.54
N THR A 667 -5.30 -5.41 21.74
CA THR A 667 -6.35 -6.38 22.02
C THR A 667 -6.32 -7.49 20.98
N THR A 668 -6.59 -8.72 21.39
CA THR A 668 -6.62 -9.88 20.50
C THR A 668 -7.61 -9.67 19.35
N GLY A 669 -7.13 -9.78 18.11
CA GLY A 669 -7.87 -9.49 16.88
C GLY A 669 -7.97 -8.01 16.51
N GLY A 670 -7.47 -7.11 17.37
CA GLY A 670 -7.31 -5.69 17.07
C GLY A 670 -6.06 -5.40 16.23
N PRO A 671 -5.94 -4.18 15.67
CA PRO A 671 -4.77 -3.80 14.89
C PRO A 671 -3.50 -3.76 15.74
N THR A 672 -2.35 -3.93 15.10
CA THR A 672 -1.02 -3.73 15.67
C THR A 672 -0.49 -2.32 15.38
N GLY A 673 0.80 -2.06 15.60
CA GLY A 673 1.47 -0.82 15.16
C GLY A 673 1.84 -0.80 13.66
N SER A 674 1.40 -1.78 12.87
CA SER A 674 1.56 -1.82 11.42
C SER A 674 0.58 -0.87 10.70
N ALA A 675 0.61 -0.83 9.37
CA ALA A 675 -0.25 0.07 8.59
C ALA A 675 -1.75 -0.17 8.82
N MET A 676 -2.49 0.90 9.06
CA MET A 676 -3.96 0.91 9.05
C MET A 676 -4.47 2.31 8.69
N PRO A 677 -5.27 2.44 7.59
CA PRO A 677 -5.70 1.37 6.70
C PRO A 677 -4.57 0.85 5.83
N LEU A 678 -4.63 -0.43 5.43
CA LEU A 678 -3.82 -0.96 4.33
C LEU A 678 -4.69 -0.99 3.06
N ALA A 679 -4.26 -0.30 2.01
CA ALA A 679 -5.01 -0.21 0.75
C ALA A 679 -5.26 -1.59 0.14
N TRP A 680 -4.25 -2.47 0.09
CA TRP A 680 -4.38 -3.83 -0.42
C TRP A 680 -5.42 -4.67 0.36
N ALA A 681 -5.53 -4.50 1.68
CA ALA A 681 -6.55 -5.22 2.47
C ALA A 681 -7.98 -4.76 2.11
N HIS A 682 -8.19 -3.45 1.93
CA HIS A 682 -9.46 -2.91 1.43
C HIS A 682 -9.77 -3.36 0.00
N ALA A 683 -8.75 -3.42 -0.85
CA ALA A 683 -8.88 -3.91 -2.22
C ALA A 683 -9.30 -5.39 -2.25
N GLU A 684 -8.68 -6.21 -1.42
CA GLU A 684 -9.00 -7.63 -1.33
C GLU A 684 -10.44 -7.87 -0.85
N TYR A 685 -10.89 -7.08 0.14
CA TYR A 685 -12.28 -7.12 0.61
C TYR A 685 -13.28 -6.77 -0.51
N ILE A 686 -13.07 -5.68 -1.24
CA ILE A 686 -13.94 -5.27 -2.35
C ILE A 686 -14.02 -6.36 -3.42
N LYS A 687 -12.88 -6.92 -3.82
CA LYS A 687 -12.82 -7.97 -4.84
C LYS A 687 -13.50 -9.27 -4.38
N LEU A 688 -13.38 -9.60 -3.08
CA LEU A 688 -14.09 -10.77 -2.53
C LEU A 688 -15.60 -10.56 -2.53
N VAL A 689 -16.11 -9.38 -2.13
CA VAL A 689 -17.53 -9.03 -2.21
C VAL A 689 -18.02 -9.17 -3.64
N ARG A 690 -17.30 -8.61 -4.61
CA ARG A 690 -17.61 -8.70 -6.03
C ARG A 690 -17.64 -10.16 -6.51
N SER A 691 -16.62 -10.93 -6.17
CA SER A 691 -16.51 -12.35 -6.55
C SER A 691 -17.66 -13.18 -6.03
N ILE A 692 -18.07 -12.96 -4.78
CA ILE A 692 -19.23 -13.65 -4.19
C ILE A 692 -20.53 -13.26 -4.90
N SER A 693 -20.72 -11.98 -5.18
CA SER A 693 -21.90 -11.49 -5.90
C SER A 693 -22.02 -12.09 -7.30
N ASP A 694 -20.91 -12.16 -8.03
CA ASP A 694 -20.87 -12.72 -9.39
C ASP A 694 -20.86 -14.25 -9.40
N GLY A 695 -20.55 -14.92 -8.28
CA GLY A 695 -20.39 -16.37 -8.18
C GLY A 695 -19.13 -16.90 -8.86
N VAL A 696 -18.19 -16.00 -9.21
CA VAL A 696 -16.91 -16.32 -9.86
C VAL A 696 -15.83 -15.36 -9.37
N VAL A 697 -14.58 -15.84 -9.27
CA VAL A 697 -13.45 -15.02 -8.85
C VAL A 697 -13.22 -13.87 -9.83
N PHE A 698 -13.26 -12.64 -9.37
CA PHE A 698 -13.14 -11.44 -10.21
C PHE A 698 -11.79 -11.37 -10.97
N ASP A 699 -10.70 -11.74 -10.30
CA ASP A 699 -9.34 -11.72 -10.89
C ASP A 699 -9.08 -12.90 -11.84
N ARG A 700 -10.04 -13.81 -12.05
CA ARG A 700 -9.88 -14.94 -12.96
C ARG A 700 -9.78 -14.46 -14.41
N LEU A 701 -8.70 -14.88 -15.06
CA LEU A 701 -8.42 -14.53 -16.45
C LEU A 701 -8.85 -15.66 -17.38
N ASP A 702 -9.93 -15.45 -18.12
CA ASP A 702 -10.46 -16.50 -18.99
C ASP A 702 -9.48 -16.93 -20.08
N VAL A 703 -8.66 -16.01 -20.61
CA VAL A 703 -7.62 -16.34 -21.58
C VAL A 703 -6.58 -17.31 -21.01
N VAL A 704 -6.26 -17.17 -19.72
CA VAL A 704 -5.33 -18.05 -18.99
C VAL A 704 -6.00 -19.38 -18.67
N ALA A 705 -7.22 -19.35 -18.14
CA ALA A 705 -7.97 -20.56 -17.80
C ALA A 705 -8.28 -21.41 -19.05
N ASN A 706 -8.60 -20.79 -20.17
CA ASN A 706 -8.82 -21.50 -21.44
C ASN A 706 -7.54 -22.17 -21.97
N ARG A 707 -6.34 -21.64 -21.60
CA ARG A 707 -5.07 -22.25 -21.97
C ARG A 707 -4.69 -23.43 -21.10
N TYR A 708 -4.85 -23.33 -19.79
CA TYR A 708 -4.24 -24.27 -18.83
C TYR A 708 -5.24 -25.20 -18.15
N GLN A 709 -6.50 -24.79 -17.98
CA GLN A 709 -7.51 -25.67 -17.41
C GLN A 709 -8.18 -26.54 -18.46
N LEU A 710 -8.38 -27.82 -18.14
CA LEU A 710 -9.06 -28.76 -19.01
C LEU A 710 -10.52 -28.33 -19.22
N GLN A 711 -10.85 -28.09 -20.49
CA GLN A 711 -12.24 -27.91 -20.89
C GLN A 711 -12.89 -29.26 -21.20
N PRO A 712 -14.22 -29.41 -21.00
CA PRO A 712 -14.89 -30.64 -21.31
C PRO A 712 -14.60 -31.13 -22.74
N GLY A 713 -14.08 -32.35 -22.87
CA GLY A 713 -13.73 -32.94 -24.16
C GLY A 713 -12.34 -32.63 -24.71
N GLN A 714 -11.55 -31.87 -23.99
CA GLN A 714 -10.16 -31.60 -24.36
C GLN A 714 -9.19 -32.62 -23.71
N SER A 715 -8.09 -32.89 -24.40
CA SER A 715 -6.97 -33.64 -23.82
C SER A 715 -6.05 -32.67 -23.03
N PRO A 716 -5.37 -33.14 -22.00
CA PRO A 716 -4.37 -32.35 -21.31
C PRO A 716 -3.33 -31.79 -22.29
N ARG A 717 -2.94 -30.55 -22.10
CA ARG A 717 -1.85 -29.95 -22.87
C ARG A 717 -0.55 -30.73 -22.59
N ALA A 718 0.22 -31.00 -23.62
CA ALA A 718 1.54 -31.59 -23.43
C ALA A 718 2.46 -30.56 -22.71
N PRO A 719 3.29 -31.01 -21.75
CA PRO A 719 4.31 -30.16 -21.14
C PRO A 719 5.21 -29.52 -22.19
N SER A 720 5.76 -28.34 -21.88
CA SER A 720 6.75 -27.69 -22.73
C SER A 720 7.96 -28.61 -22.96
N VAL A 721 8.41 -28.67 -24.18
CA VAL A 721 9.68 -29.34 -24.55
C VAL A 721 10.83 -28.33 -24.65
N ILE A 722 10.57 -27.07 -24.32
CA ILE A 722 11.58 -26.00 -24.35
C ILE A 722 12.22 -25.89 -22.96
N GLU A 723 13.54 -25.89 -22.92
CA GLU A 723 14.37 -25.57 -21.76
C GLU A 723 15.13 -24.28 -22.04
N ILE A 724 14.99 -23.31 -21.13
CA ILE A 724 15.59 -21.99 -21.31
C ILE A 724 16.92 -21.89 -20.59
N TRP A 725 17.91 -21.42 -21.34
CA TRP A 725 19.21 -21.02 -20.85
C TRP A 725 19.39 -19.51 -21.05
N ASN A 726 19.75 -18.82 -20.00
CA ASN A 726 20.24 -17.45 -20.02
C ASN A 726 21.33 -17.26 -18.95
N PHE A 727 21.93 -16.06 -18.86
CA PHE A 727 22.99 -15.84 -17.87
C PHE A 727 22.50 -15.81 -16.42
N ALA A 728 21.22 -15.57 -16.18
CA ALA A 728 20.62 -15.70 -14.86
C ALA A 728 20.31 -17.17 -14.51
N ARG A 729 20.00 -18.01 -15.50
CA ARG A 729 19.72 -19.45 -15.32
C ARG A 729 20.65 -20.29 -16.23
N PRO A 730 21.94 -20.44 -15.86
CA PRO A 730 22.89 -21.18 -16.69
C PRO A 730 22.82 -22.70 -16.42
N VAL A 731 21.70 -23.32 -16.75
CA VAL A 731 21.50 -24.75 -16.51
C VAL A 731 22.62 -25.60 -17.13
N PRO A 732 23.24 -26.52 -16.37
CA PRO A 732 24.34 -27.35 -16.88
C PRO A 732 23.86 -28.54 -17.68
N SER A 733 22.57 -28.89 -17.60
CA SER A 733 22.01 -30.04 -18.32
C SER A 733 20.51 -29.89 -18.56
N ILE A 734 20.03 -30.49 -19.68
CA ILE A 734 18.62 -30.59 -20.04
C ILE A 734 18.28 -32.04 -20.43
N PRO A 735 16.96 -32.44 -20.48
CA PRO A 735 16.56 -33.71 -21.02
C PRO A 735 16.92 -33.84 -22.52
N ALA A 736 17.41 -35.00 -22.94
CA ALA A 736 17.60 -35.31 -24.35
C ALA A 736 16.23 -35.37 -25.06
N GLY A 737 16.11 -34.70 -26.20
CA GLY A 737 14.83 -34.54 -26.90
C GLY A 737 14.16 -33.18 -26.65
N ALA A 738 14.63 -32.45 -25.63
CA ALA A 738 14.19 -31.04 -25.41
C ALA A 738 14.84 -30.10 -26.42
N THR A 739 14.24 -28.93 -26.60
CA THR A 739 14.82 -27.79 -27.33
C THR A 739 15.50 -26.86 -26.34
N LEU A 740 16.81 -26.70 -26.47
CA LEU A 740 17.56 -25.70 -25.68
C LEU A 740 17.37 -24.32 -26.34
N ARG A 741 16.57 -23.47 -25.71
CA ARG A 741 16.36 -22.07 -26.10
C ARG A 741 17.33 -21.17 -25.34
N ILE A 742 18.19 -20.47 -26.05
CA ILE A 742 19.15 -19.51 -25.50
C ILE A 742 18.61 -18.11 -25.77
N THR A 743 18.40 -17.32 -24.71
CA THR A 743 17.77 -15.99 -24.77
C THR A 743 18.72 -14.89 -24.29
N TRP A 744 18.60 -13.70 -24.91
CA TRP A 744 19.31 -12.49 -24.49
C TRP A 744 18.56 -11.22 -24.93
N PRO A 745 18.58 -10.12 -24.15
CA PRO A 745 17.89 -8.87 -24.48
C PRO A 745 18.63 -7.97 -25.48
N SER A 746 19.53 -8.52 -26.28
CA SER A 746 20.25 -7.79 -27.33
C SER A 746 20.59 -8.70 -28.50
N PRO A 747 20.75 -8.17 -29.72
CA PRO A 747 21.09 -8.97 -30.90
C PRO A 747 22.41 -9.74 -30.74
N PHE A 748 22.40 -11.03 -31.02
CA PHE A 748 23.58 -11.87 -30.98
C PHE A 748 23.56 -12.92 -32.12
N ARG A 749 24.74 -13.47 -32.39
CA ARG A 749 24.94 -14.69 -33.14
C ARG A 749 25.50 -15.75 -32.21
N LEU A 750 24.93 -16.93 -32.26
CA LEU A 750 25.41 -18.06 -31.49
C LEU A 750 26.31 -18.92 -32.37
N ARG A 751 27.55 -19.17 -31.95
CA ARG A 751 28.35 -20.27 -32.48
C ARG A 751 28.17 -21.49 -31.61
N CYS A 752 27.73 -22.62 -32.17
CA CYS A 752 27.44 -23.82 -31.44
C CYS A 752 28.00 -25.07 -32.11
N SER A 753 28.28 -26.10 -31.30
CA SER A 753 28.82 -27.39 -31.71
C SER A 753 28.15 -28.52 -30.91
N SER A 754 28.01 -29.68 -31.57
CA SER A 754 27.53 -30.92 -30.96
C SER A 754 28.64 -32.00 -30.82
N ASP A 755 29.85 -31.71 -31.25
CA ASP A 755 30.98 -32.62 -31.27
C ASP A 755 32.25 -32.00 -30.67
N ASN A 756 32.08 -31.16 -29.62
CA ASN A 756 33.13 -30.48 -28.87
C ASN A 756 34.12 -29.69 -29.77
N TRP A 757 33.54 -28.87 -30.68
CA TRP A 757 34.24 -27.98 -31.65
C TRP A 757 34.96 -28.68 -32.79
N ALA A 758 34.73 -29.97 -33.04
CA ALA A 758 35.24 -30.61 -34.23
C ALA A 758 34.58 -30.02 -35.47
N THR A 759 33.27 -29.75 -35.35
CA THR A 759 32.50 -28.94 -36.33
C THR A 759 31.65 -27.90 -35.56
N TRP A 760 31.28 -26.82 -36.23
CA TRP A 760 30.44 -25.77 -35.65
C TRP A 760 29.52 -25.14 -36.67
N GLN A 761 28.48 -24.48 -36.19
CA GLN A 761 27.60 -23.63 -37.00
C GLN A 761 27.38 -22.30 -36.32
N ASP A 762 27.17 -21.27 -37.12
CA ASP A 762 26.80 -19.94 -36.66
C ASP A 762 25.31 -19.73 -36.96
N ILE A 763 24.54 -19.30 -35.94
CA ILE A 763 23.09 -19.07 -36.01
C ILE A 763 22.82 -17.66 -35.50
N ASP A 764 22.21 -16.82 -36.39
CA ASP A 764 21.74 -15.50 -35.95
C ASP A 764 20.50 -15.64 -35.09
N ALA A 765 20.44 -14.89 -33.98
CA ALA A 765 19.31 -14.94 -33.08
C ALA A 765 18.05 -14.33 -33.74
N THR A 766 16.92 -14.95 -33.50
CA THR A 766 15.59 -14.47 -33.92
C THR A 766 15.14 -13.34 -32.98
N ALA A 767 14.73 -12.20 -33.57
CA ALA A 767 14.20 -11.07 -32.84
C ALA A 767 12.72 -11.24 -32.53
N THR A 768 12.27 -10.70 -31.39
CA THR A 768 10.86 -10.56 -31.02
C THR A 768 10.48 -9.09 -30.84
N ALA A 769 9.19 -8.77 -30.82
CA ALA A 769 8.74 -7.40 -30.58
C ALA A 769 8.80 -6.99 -29.07
N VAL A 770 9.29 -7.87 -28.21
CA VAL A 770 9.55 -7.60 -26.77
C VAL A 770 11.05 -7.45 -26.47
N ASP A 771 11.85 -7.11 -27.48
CA ASP A 771 13.31 -6.92 -27.42
C ASP A 771 14.10 -8.10 -26.83
N ILE A 772 13.54 -9.30 -26.93
CA ILE A 772 14.24 -10.55 -26.63
C ILE A 772 14.66 -11.22 -27.94
N TYR A 773 15.93 -11.65 -27.96
CA TYR A 773 16.53 -12.40 -29.06
C TYR A 773 16.77 -13.84 -28.61
N TYR A 774 16.51 -14.82 -29.44
CA TYR A 774 16.68 -16.22 -29.10
C TYR A 774 17.22 -17.10 -30.20
N VAL A 775 17.88 -18.19 -29.82
CA VAL A 775 18.29 -19.28 -30.68
C VAL A 775 17.80 -20.60 -30.09
N ASP A 776 17.14 -21.42 -30.91
CA ASP A 776 16.69 -22.75 -30.54
C ASP A 776 17.66 -23.82 -31.06
N LEU A 777 18.22 -24.61 -30.16
CA LEU A 777 19.03 -25.79 -30.45
C LEU A 777 18.18 -27.04 -30.19
N VAL A 778 17.58 -27.57 -31.25
CA VAL A 778 16.76 -28.80 -31.14
C VAL A 778 17.67 -29.99 -30.84
N THR A 779 17.27 -30.83 -29.88
CA THR A 779 17.99 -32.08 -29.55
C THR A 779 17.10 -33.27 -29.85
N ALA A 780 17.71 -34.45 -29.92
CA ALA A 780 16.98 -35.70 -30.08
C ALA A 780 17.27 -36.66 -28.92
N ALA A 781 16.29 -37.52 -28.56
CA ALA A 781 16.46 -38.50 -27.50
C ALA A 781 17.68 -39.43 -27.70
N ALA A 782 18.03 -39.74 -28.94
CA ALA A 782 19.22 -40.52 -29.28
C ALA A 782 20.56 -39.80 -28.97
N GLN A 783 20.54 -38.51 -28.57
CA GLN A 783 21.70 -37.71 -28.22
C GLN A 783 21.99 -37.68 -26.69
N ALA A 784 21.26 -38.50 -25.91
CA ALA A 784 21.56 -38.64 -24.48
C ALA A 784 23.04 -39.02 -24.25
N GLY A 785 23.68 -38.38 -23.25
CA GLY A 785 25.11 -38.52 -22.97
C GLY A 785 26.01 -37.60 -23.80
N SER A 786 25.49 -36.85 -24.76
CA SER A 786 26.24 -35.82 -25.50
C SER A 786 26.07 -34.43 -24.88
N SER A 787 26.67 -33.42 -25.46
CA SER A 787 26.50 -32.03 -24.99
C SER A 787 26.32 -31.05 -26.16
N ARG A 788 25.78 -29.89 -25.82
CA ARG A 788 25.80 -28.68 -26.68
C ARG A 788 26.79 -27.69 -26.09
N VAL A 789 27.81 -27.34 -26.89
CA VAL A 789 28.77 -26.28 -26.54
C VAL A 789 28.49 -25.08 -27.42
N PHE A 790 28.56 -23.88 -26.84
CA PHE A 790 28.27 -22.64 -27.58
C PHE A 790 29.00 -21.44 -26.99
N THR A 791 29.09 -20.38 -27.79
CA THR A 791 29.61 -19.08 -27.42
C THR A 791 28.86 -17.98 -28.16
N PHE A 792 28.90 -16.74 -27.66
CA PHE A 792 28.18 -15.60 -28.21
C PHE A 792 29.11 -14.70 -28.99
N PHE A 793 28.60 -14.22 -30.12
CA PHE A 793 29.14 -13.09 -30.88
C PHE A 793 28.14 -11.94 -30.78
N TRP A 794 28.52 -10.85 -30.13
CA TRP A 794 27.69 -9.66 -29.96
C TRP A 794 27.68 -8.85 -31.25
N THR A 795 26.57 -8.80 -31.94
CA THR A 795 26.48 -8.14 -33.26
C THR A 795 26.53 -6.61 -33.15
N SER A 796 26.16 -6.02 -32.03
CA SER A 796 26.26 -4.57 -31.78
C SER A 796 27.69 -4.08 -31.61
N THR A 797 28.55 -4.85 -30.93
CA THR A 797 29.96 -4.49 -30.66
C THR A 797 30.94 -5.21 -31.57
N GLN A 798 30.49 -6.16 -32.41
CA GLN A 798 31.31 -7.01 -33.29
C GLN A 798 32.40 -7.77 -32.48
N THR A 799 32.05 -8.28 -31.29
CA THR A 799 33.01 -8.97 -30.42
C THR A 799 32.49 -10.33 -29.95
N TRP A 800 33.42 -11.27 -29.76
CA TRP A 800 33.11 -12.54 -29.11
C TRP A 800 33.06 -12.39 -27.60
N LYS A 801 32.17 -13.13 -26.94
CA LYS A 801 32.11 -13.21 -25.45
C LYS A 801 33.42 -13.75 -24.84
N GLY A 802 34.19 -14.57 -25.61
CA GLY A 802 35.45 -15.15 -25.16
C GLY A 802 35.35 -16.28 -24.15
N VAL A 803 34.13 -16.77 -23.89
CA VAL A 803 33.83 -17.88 -22.98
C VAL A 803 32.96 -18.89 -23.68
N ASN A 804 33.26 -20.17 -23.52
CA ASN A 804 32.42 -21.28 -24.01
C ASN A 804 31.51 -21.78 -22.87
N TYR A 805 30.28 -22.07 -23.22
CA TYR A 805 29.26 -22.66 -22.35
C TYR A 805 28.97 -24.07 -22.84
N ALA A 806 28.61 -24.96 -21.93
CA ALA A 806 28.25 -26.33 -22.24
C ALA A 806 26.99 -26.76 -21.50
N VAL A 807 26.09 -27.42 -22.19
CA VAL A 807 24.86 -28.02 -21.61
C VAL A 807 24.82 -29.49 -22.00
N SER A 808 24.79 -30.36 -20.99
CA SER A 808 24.74 -31.83 -21.18
C SER A 808 23.32 -32.28 -21.49
N LEU A 809 23.17 -33.29 -22.32
CA LEU A 809 21.87 -33.93 -22.64
C LEU A 809 21.74 -35.21 -21.78
N ARG A 810 20.76 -35.22 -20.88
CA ARG A 810 20.49 -36.34 -19.93
C ARG A 810 19.47 -37.28 -20.48
#